data_b7cbbee891e6877e3a9d1e338baa0e69
#
_entry.id   b7cbbee891e6877e3a9d1e338baa0e69
#
_cell.length_a   1.000
_cell.length_b   1.000
_cell.length_c   1.000
_cell.angle_alpha   90.00
_cell.angle_beta   90.00
_cell.angle_gamma   90.00
#
_symmetry.space_group_name_H-M   'P 1'
#
loop_
_entity.id
_entity.type
_entity.pdbx_description
1 polymer ?
#
loop_
_entity_poly.entity_id
_entity_poly.type
_entity_poly.pdbx_seq_one_letter_code
_entity_poly.pdbx_strand_id
1 'polypeptide(L)'
;MSDIKVGVYFCTCEGELEKAIALDSLAQEASGRPGVAVVRKDPSLCSERGIGAIREDVKKLGLDRVLIAACSPSLKTKEFADLGINKYLVERVNIREQCSRSHAGNPSNATKKARAILGMSLEKIRHSKALEPVTIPAVKTALVVGGGVAGINAALDIAGTGAEVFLIEKKPFLGGKVSELHRYYPRLCPPSCGLELMFSRLESDPRIHVLTSSEIESFSGSPGNFSVSIMTSSSDAIKSPEKNQHRTIIAGAVILATGWEPFDPTPLTEYGYGRLEQVITNLDFEKRSREQKQFLDQSKKTAFIQCVGSRDERHLPYCSDVCCMVSIKQALLLKEADPDNEVYIFYNDIRTPGEYEDMYRQARTSGIKFIKGIPSEVRQDGQGKIGVSVFDTIAGERTEVAVDLVVLATGMKASRGTTELKNTIGLVTNKYNFIESHLQCHPLDSQREGMFTAGCCRAPMDVSRSIESAGAAAAKALRYLQDEITVSPDYPVVDILKCDRCKRCMEECPSKAYSFDEKGFPKVDSLKCRVCGICMGSCPLGAISLGELSIEQLSGMLDVLDKSYLGDDEPVILGFLCKNDAYRAADDAGLKGIRYPSNMISIMVPCSGAVNSMIVSEAISKGVDGVLIAGCPDSQCHYIQGSALAKTRLADVSNKLKDMYIEPERVRFASISRDEPEKFAETIKEYVEELKKLGKNPLRII
;
A
#
# COMPACT_ATOMS: atom_id res chain seq x y z
N MET A 1 18.72 -22.88 29.52
CA MET A 1 19.19 -21.65 28.81
C MET A 1 20.64 -21.27 29.09
N SER A 2 21.43 -22.11 29.78
CA SER A 2 22.81 -21.82 30.22
C SER A 2 23.90 -21.99 29.13
N ASP A 3 23.56 -22.51 27.96
CA ASP A 3 24.55 -22.87 26.92
C ASP A 3 24.57 -21.97 25.68
N ILE A 4 23.73 -20.94 25.59
CA ILE A 4 23.71 -20.05 24.43
C ILE A 4 24.90 -19.09 24.48
N LYS A 5 25.75 -19.10 23.44
CA LYS A 5 26.91 -18.24 23.29
C LYS A 5 26.61 -17.02 22.40
N VAL A 6 26.60 -15.85 22.99
CA VAL A 6 26.34 -14.57 22.30
C VAL A 6 27.63 -13.80 22.09
N GLY A 7 27.90 -13.37 20.84
CA GLY A 7 28.94 -12.39 20.52
C GLY A 7 28.33 -10.99 20.48
N VAL A 8 28.90 -10.05 21.20
CA VAL A 8 28.47 -8.64 21.23
C VAL A 8 29.53 -7.76 20.59
N TYR A 9 29.12 -6.99 19.60
CA TYR A 9 30.04 -6.16 18.80
C TYR A 9 29.59 -4.71 18.79
N PHE A 10 30.49 -3.81 19.22
CA PHE A 10 30.25 -2.36 19.22
C PHE A 10 30.98 -1.70 18.06
N CYS A 11 30.24 -1.01 17.20
CA CYS A 11 30.84 -0.11 16.22
C CYS A 11 31.16 1.23 16.89
N THR A 12 32.37 1.77 16.71
CA THR A 12 32.63 3.15 17.14
C THR A 12 32.26 4.18 16.08
N CYS A 13 31.93 3.70 14.84
CA CYS A 13 31.69 4.56 13.70
C CYS A 13 32.80 5.64 13.55
N GLU A 14 34.04 5.18 13.48
CA GLU A 14 35.25 6.03 13.40
C GLU A 14 35.36 7.03 14.56
N GLY A 15 34.92 6.63 15.75
CA GLY A 15 34.95 7.45 16.97
C GLY A 15 33.75 8.36 17.16
N GLU A 16 32.78 8.37 16.25
CA GLU A 16 31.55 9.18 16.40
C GLU A 16 30.77 8.80 17.66
N LEU A 17 30.58 7.50 17.88
CA LEU A 17 29.75 7.01 18.99
C LEU A 17 30.40 7.25 20.36
N GLU A 18 31.71 7.16 20.45
CA GLU A 18 32.44 7.34 21.70
C GLU A 18 32.40 8.81 22.23
N LYS A 19 32.07 9.77 21.36
CA LYS A 19 31.87 11.17 21.76
C LYS A 19 30.63 11.40 22.61
N ALA A 20 29.61 10.54 22.46
CA ALA A 20 28.29 10.69 23.09
C ALA A 20 27.88 9.51 23.96
N ILE A 21 28.52 8.35 23.84
CA ILE A 21 28.21 7.14 24.57
C ILE A 21 29.47 6.55 25.17
N ALA A 22 29.40 6.19 26.46
CA ALA A 22 30.49 5.50 27.17
C ALA A 22 30.57 4.03 26.77
N LEU A 23 31.04 3.75 25.53
CA LEU A 23 31.07 2.40 24.95
C LEU A 23 31.89 1.41 25.78
N ASP A 24 32.96 1.82 26.46
CA ASP A 24 33.75 0.95 27.31
C ASP A 24 32.96 0.43 28.50
N SER A 25 32.16 1.31 29.12
CA SER A 25 31.25 0.89 30.22
C SER A 25 30.21 -0.08 29.74
N LEU A 26 29.61 0.16 28.58
CA LEU A 26 28.62 -0.77 28.00
C LEU A 26 29.24 -2.12 27.61
N ALA A 27 30.45 -2.10 27.06
CA ALA A 27 31.17 -3.30 26.71
C ALA A 27 31.54 -4.15 27.94
N GLN A 28 32.00 -3.50 29.01
CA GLN A 28 32.28 -4.15 30.29
C GLN A 28 31.02 -4.76 30.90
N GLU A 29 29.92 -4.03 30.91
CA GLU A 29 28.63 -4.53 31.40
C GLU A 29 28.12 -5.71 30.57
N ALA A 30 28.20 -5.61 29.24
CA ALA A 30 27.81 -6.69 28.34
C ALA A 30 28.63 -7.96 28.58
N SER A 31 29.93 -7.83 28.84
CA SER A 31 30.81 -8.99 29.12
C SER A 31 30.47 -9.73 30.41
N GLY A 32 29.86 -9.04 31.38
CA GLY A 32 29.37 -9.63 32.62
C GLY A 32 28.01 -10.31 32.53
N ARG A 33 27.31 -10.18 31.41
CA ARG A 33 25.97 -10.78 31.24
C ARG A 33 26.06 -12.29 30.95
N PRO A 34 25.22 -13.12 31.56
CA PRO A 34 25.21 -14.57 31.29
C PRO A 34 25.10 -14.89 29.80
N GLY A 35 25.88 -15.86 29.34
CA GLY A 35 25.86 -16.32 27.94
C GLY A 35 26.61 -15.42 26.94
N VAL A 36 27.16 -14.27 27.34
CA VAL A 36 28.03 -13.47 26.46
C VAL A 36 29.42 -14.09 26.44
N ALA A 37 29.82 -14.64 25.27
CA ALA A 37 31.08 -15.33 25.07
C ALA A 37 32.22 -14.41 24.62
N VAL A 38 31.91 -13.33 23.93
CA VAL A 38 32.87 -12.35 23.44
C VAL A 38 32.26 -10.96 23.31
N VAL A 39 33.03 -9.94 23.63
CA VAL A 39 32.70 -8.54 23.38
C VAL A 39 33.84 -7.88 22.63
N ARG A 40 33.56 -7.23 21.51
CA ARG A 40 34.56 -6.49 20.71
C ARG A 40 34.08 -5.09 20.36
N LYS A 41 35.04 -4.16 20.25
CA LYS A 41 34.85 -2.85 19.63
C LYS A 41 35.64 -2.80 18.32
N ASP A 42 35.05 -2.21 17.29
CA ASP A 42 35.74 -1.95 16.02
C ASP A 42 35.34 -0.58 15.45
N PRO A 43 36.28 0.16 14.85
CA PRO A 43 36.01 1.47 14.22
C PRO A 43 34.91 1.39 13.15
N SER A 44 34.83 0.29 12.39
CA SER A 44 33.89 0.13 11.28
C SER A 44 33.49 -1.33 11.10
N LEU A 45 32.53 -1.82 11.89
CA LEU A 45 32.03 -3.20 11.83
C LEU A 45 31.48 -3.57 10.45
N CYS A 46 30.98 -2.60 9.66
CA CYS A 46 30.47 -2.83 8.29
C CYS A 46 31.58 -2.90 7.23
N SER A 47 32.85 -2.75 7.59
CA SER A 47 33.99 -2.98 6.68
C SER A 47 34.25 -4.47 6.50
N GLU A 48 34.97 -4.84 5.43
CA GLU A 48 35.39 -6.23 5.20
C GLU A 48 36.16 -6.81 6.40
N ARG A 49 37.03 -5.99 7.03
CA ARG A 49 37.75 -6.37 8.24
C ARG A 49 36.80 -6.65 9.40
N GLY A 50 35.84 -5.77 9.65
CA GLY A 50 34.87 -5.90 10.75
C GLY A 50 33.99 -7.13 10.56
N ILE A 51 33.46 -7.33 9.37
CA ILE A 51 32.68 -8.53 8.99
C ILE A 51 33.53 -9.78 9.14
N GLY A 52 34.78 -9.75 8.65
CA GLY A 52 35.73 -10.87 8.76
C GLY A 52 36.00 -11.26 10.20
N ALA A 53 36.20 -10.30 11.10
CA ALA A 53 36.41 -10.54 12.52
C ALA A 53 35.18 -11.21 13.19
N ILE A 54 33.96 -10.77 12.85
CA ILE A 54 32.73 -11.39 13.36
C ILE A 54 32.61 -12.84 12.88
N ARG A 55 32.86 -13.11 11.57
CA ARG A 55 32.83 -14.45 10.99
C ARG A 55 33.86 -15.37 11.64
N GLU A 56 35.04 -14.86 11.92
CA GLU A 56 36.10 -15.61 12.59
C GLU A 56 35.70 -16.01 14.01
N ASP A 57 35.12 -15.09 14.79
CA ASP A 57 34.63 -15.35 16.13
C ASP A 57 33.46 -16.35 16.12
N VAL A 58 32.50 -16.21 15.20
CA VAL A 58 31.38 -17.16 15.03
C VAL A 58 31.94 -18.57 14.85
N LYS A 59 32.95 -18.75 13.98
CA LYS A 59 33.57 -20.05 13.70
C LYS A 59 34.43 -20.56 14.86
N LYS A 60 35.31 -19.72 15.41
CA LYS A 60 36.28 -20.14 16.44
C LYS A 60 35.65 -20.39 17.81
N LEU A 61 34.70 -19.58 18.22
CA LEU A 61 34.07 -19.64 19.51
C LEU A 61 32.78 -20.45 19.52
N GLY A 62 32.27 -20.82 18.31
CA GLY A 62 31.00 -21.49 18.17
C GLY A 62 29.86 -20.62 18.67
N LEU A 63 29.76 -19.37 18.19
CA LEU A 63 28.70 -18.47 18.63
C LEU A 63 27.33 -18.89 18.07
N ASP A 64 26.34 -18.93 18.95
CA ASP A 64 24.95 -19.21 18.58
C ASP A 64 24.18 -17.97 18.15
N ARG A 65 24.63 -16.78 18.59
CA ARG A 65 23.95 -15.49 18.41
C ARG A 65 24.96 -14.38 18.21
N VAL A 66 24.59 -13.38 17.43
CA VAL A 66 25.41 -12.17 17.21
C VAL A 66 24.57 -10.93 17.46
N LEU A 67 25.05 -10.04 18.34
CA LEU A 67 24.45 -8.74 18.60
C LEU A 67 25.41 -7.64 18.14
N ILE A 68 24.91 -6.71 17.30
CA ILE A 68 25.67 -5.62 16.72
C ILE A 68 25.11 -4.29 17.18
N ALA A 69 25.79 -3.62 18.11
CA ALA A 69 25.45 -2.28 18.58
C ALA A 69 26.12 -1.23 17.69
N ALA A 70 25.35 -0.62 16.79
CA ALA A 70 25.86 0.25 15.74
C ALA A 70 24.79 1.24 15.23
N CYS A 71 24.79 1.48 13.91
CA CYS A 71 23.76 2.24 13.21
C CYS A 71 22.42 1.48 13.11
N SER A 72 21.40 2.20 12.64
CA SER A 72 20.05 1.65 12.41
C SER A 72 20.06 0.30 11.67
N PRO A 73 19.19 -0.66 12.05
CA PRO A 73 18.97 -1.89 11.32
C PRO A 73 18.60 -1.70 9.85
N SER A 74 18.12 -0.50 9.50
CA SER A 74 17.76 -0.13 8.14
C SER A 74 18.95 0.20 7.23
N LEU A 75 20.11 0.45 7.83
CA LEU A 75 21.34 0.79 7.13
C LEU A 75 22.27 -0.43 7.06
N LYS A 76 23.15 -0.48 6.07
CA LYS A 76 24.17 -1.54 5.97
C LYS A 76 23.61 -2.96 6.03
N THR A 77 22.41 -3.17 5.47
CA THR A 77 21.72 -4.48 5.49
C THR A 77 22.44 -5.54 4.66
N LYS A 78 23.07 -5.12 3.55
CA LYS A 78 23.81 -6.03 2.68
C LYS A 78 25.11 -6.49 3.34
N GLU A 79 25.82 -5.59 3.98
CA GLU A 79 27.09 -5.85 4.66
C GLU A 79 26.92 -6.87 5.79
N PHE A 80 25.82 -6.79 6.54
CA PHE A 80 25.54 -7.71 7.65
C PHE A 80 24.63 -8.90 7.27
N ALA A 81 24.37 -9.12 5.98
CA ALA A 81 23.48 -10.19 5.54
C ALA A 81 24.07 -11.60 5.73
N ASP A 82 25.40 -11.73 5.63
CA ASP A 82 26.11 -12.98 5.82
C ASP A 82 27.27 -12.81 6.82
N LEU A 83 27.07 -13.28 8.02
CA LEU A 83 28.05 -13.31 9.10
C LEU A 83 28.51 -14.74 9.43
N GLY A 84 28.22 -15.72 8.55
CA GLY A 84 28.52 -17.13 8.83
C GLY A 84 27.59 -17.76 9.86
N ILE A 85 26.45 -17.13 10.13
CA ILE A 85 25.40 -17.59 11.02
C ILE A 85 24.01 -17.27 10.40
N ASN A 86 22.98 -18.01 10.79
CA ASN A 86 21.62 -17.72 10.34
C ASN A 86 21.24 -16.24 10.63
N LYS A 87 20.79 -15.50 9.61
CA LYS A 87 20.51 -14.06 9.73
C LYS A 87 19.48 -13.70 10.81
N TYR A 88 18.59 -14.63 11.17
CA TYR A 88 17.59 -14.44 12.21
C TYR A 88 18.13 -14.60 13.63
N LEU A 89 19.42 -15.02 13.72
CA LEU A 89 20.19 -15.07 14.97
C LEU A 89 21.16 -13.89 15.10
N VAL A 90 20.91 -12.83 14.31
CA VAL A 90 21.67 -11.57 14.34
C VAL A 90 20.72 -10.44 14.74
N GLU A 91 20.98 -9.80 15.87
CA GLU A 91 20.24 -8.61 16.32
C GLU A 91 21.06 -7.35 16.13
N ARG A 92 20.42 -6.29 15.62
CA ARG A 92 21.07 -5.00 15.40
C ARG A 92 20.47 -3.93 16.28
N VAL A 93 21.29 -3.34 17.12
CA VAL A 93 20.93 -2.34 18.13
C VAL A 93 21.27 -0.95 17.63
N ASN A 94 20.25 -0.08 17.50
CA ASN A 94 20.42 1.29 17.02
C ASN A 94 20.87 2.23 18.13
N ILE A 95 22.17 2.30 18.35
CA ILE A 95 22.77 3.23 19.32
C ILE A 95 23.32 4.51 18.66
N ARG A 96 23.41 4.57 17.34
CA ARG A 96 23.90 5.76 16.64
C ARG A 96 22.79 6.80 16.43
N GLU A 97 21.75 6.49 15.66
CA GLU A 97 20.71 7.45 15.34
C GLU A 97 19.86 7.80 16.55
N GLN A 98 19.44 6.77 17.31
CA GLN A 98 18.46 6.93 18.39
C GLN A 98 19.09 7.18 19.78
N CYS A 99 20.42 7.11 19.90
CA CYS A 99 21.11 7.44 21.17
C CYS A 99 22.17 8.53 20.95
N SER A 100 23.28 8.24 20.23
CA SER A 100 24.40 9.15 20.07
C SER A 100 23.99 10.47 19.43
N ARG A 101 23.37 10.43 18.24
CA ARG A 101 23.01 11.62 17.47
C ARG A 101 21.87 12.42 18.08
N SER A 102 20.81 11.73 18.50
CA SER A 102 19.63 12.38 19.09
C SER A 102 19.90 13.02 20.45
N HIS A 103 20.95 12.54 21.18
CA HIS A 103 21.24 12.96 22.54
C HIS A 103 22.70 13.43 22.71
N ALA A 104 23.37 13.86 21.65
CA ALA A 104 24.79 14.31 21.65
C ALA A 104 25.08 15.38 22.69
N GLY A 105 24.12 16.19 23.10
CA GLY A 105 24.26 17.21 24.14
C GLY A 105 24.21 16.68 25.58
N ASN A 106 23.91 15.39 25.81
CA ASN A 106 23.85 14.77 27.12
C ASN A 106 24.37 13.32 27.08
N PRO A 107 25.70 13.13 27.14
CA PRO A 107 26.33 11.80 27.07
C PRO A 107 25.88 10.82 28.14
N SER A 108 25.56 11.29 29.33
CA SER A 108 25.05 10.46 30.43
C SER A 108 23.71 9.82 30.03
N ASN A 109 22.77 10.62 29.56
CA ASN A 109 21.44 10.14 29.12
C ASN A 109 21.52 9.29 27.85
N ALA A 110 22.39 9.66 26.89
CA ALA A 110 22.65 8.85 25.71
C ALA A 110 23.15 7.45 26.07
N THR A 111 24.11 7.36 27.00
CA THR A 111 24.67 6.10 27.50
C THR A 111 23.60 5.28 28.24
N LYS A 112 22.78 5.94 29.07
CA LYS A 112 21.69 5.29 29.82
C LYS A 112 20.65 4.68 28.89
N LYS A 113 20.22 5.42 27.86
CA LYS A 113 19.31 4.91 26.84
C LYS A 113 19.92 3.74 26.05
N ALA A 114 21.19 3.88 25.63
CA ALA A 114 21.91 2.81 24.93
C ALA A 114 22.01 1.52 25.76
N ARG A 115 22.25 1.65 27.10
CA ARG A 115 22.26 0.53 28.04
C ARG A 115 20.92 -0.21 28.07
N ALA A 116 19.80 0.51 28.18
CA ALA A 116 18.47 -0.08 28.20
C ALA A 116 18.17 -0.82 26.90
N ILE A 117 18.41 -0.19 25.74
CA ILE A 117 18.16 -0.82 24.44
C ILE A 117 19.07 -2.06 24.25
N LEU A 118 20.33 -1.98 24.66
CA LEU A 118 21.28 -3.10 24.60
C LEU A 118 20.80 -4.29 25.45
N GLY A 119 20.38 -4.02 26.70
CA GLY A 119 19.85 -5.05 27.61
C GLY A 119 18.63 -5.74 27.03
N MET A 120 17.66 -4.96 26.53
CA MET A 120 16.45 -5.49 25.87
C MET A 120 16.80 -6.32 24.61
N SER A 121 17.75 -5.88 23.81
CA SER A 121 18.17 -6.58 22.61
C SER A 121 18.93 -7.88 22.93
N LEU A 122 19.73 -7.89 24.01
CA LEU A 122 20.35 -9.12 24.52
C LEU A 122 19.32 -10.15 24.94
N GLU A 123 18.25 -9.73 25.60
CA GLU A 123 17.18 -10.63 26.00
C GLU A 123 16.36 -11.10 24.79
N LYS A 124 16.01 -10.18 23.88
CA LYS A 124 15.34 -10.53 22.64
C LYS A 124 16.08 -11.63 21.88
N ILE A 125 17.40 -11.47 21.67
CA ILE A 125 18.16 -12.41 20.85
C ILE A 125 18.32 -13.78 21.50
N ARG A 126 18.26 -13.88 22.83
CA ARG A 126 18.25 -15.17 23.53
C ARG A 126 17.04 -16.02 23.19
N HIS A 127 15.89 -15.39 22.97
CA HIS A 127 14.65 -16.04 22.57
C HIS A 127 14.51 -16.20 21.04
N SER A 128 15.48 -15.69 20.22
CA SER A 128 15.45 -15.83 18.79
C SER A 128 15.69 -17.29 18.34
N LYS A 129 15.02 -17.70 17.29
CA LYS A 129 15.13 -19.03 16.67
C LYS A 129 15.72 -18.91 15.27
N ALA A 130 16.51 -19.89 14.87
CA ALA A 130 16.92 -20.02 13.47
C ALA A 130 15.68 -20.26 12.61
N LEU A 131 15.52 -19.46 11.58
CA LEU A 131 14.44 -19.60 10.62
C LEU A 131 15.04 -19.90 9.26
N GLU A 132 14.53 -20.94 8.61
CA GLU A 132 15.01 -21.34 7.28
C GLU A 132 13.96 -20.98 6.21
N PRO A 133 14.39 -20.36 5.10
CA PRO A 133 13.51 -20.12 3.97
C PRO A 133 12.90 -21.43 3.46
N VAL A 134 11.65 -21.41 3.09
CA VAL A 134 10.95 -22.55 2.50
C VAL A 134 10.82 -22.31 1.01
N THR A 135 11.30 -23.25 0.19
CA THR A 135 11.10 -23.23 -1.26
C THR A 135 9.89 -24.07 -1.62
N ILE A 136 8.99 -23.52 -2.40
CA ILE A 136 7.73 -24.16 -2.77
C ILE A 136 7.62 -24.18 -4.30
N PRO A 137 7.19 -25.32 -4.90
CA PRO A 137 6.93 -25.40 -6.34
C PRO A 137 5.91 -24.36 -6.79
N ALA A 138 6.15 -23.80 -7.97
CA ALA A 138 5.29 -22.80 -8.59
C ALA A 138 5.09 -23.10 -10.08
N VAL A 139 4.18 -22.39 -10.75
CA VAL A 139 3.91 -22.55 -12.18
C VAL A 139 4.23 -21.28 -12.95
N LYS A 140 4.79 -21.42 -14.14
CA LYS A 140 5.09 -20.30 -15.06
C LYS A 140 3.88 -19.90 -15.90
N THR A 141 2.72 -19.86 -15.28
CA THR A 141 1.46 -19.49 -15.94
C THR A 141 0.86 -18.27 -15.26
N ALA A 142 0.53 -17.25 -16.01
CA ALA A 142 -0.17 -16.05 -15.51
C ALA A 142 -1.65 -16.07 -15.90
N LEU A 143 -2.49 -15.55 -15.02
CA LEU A 143 -3.89 -15.22 -15.32
C LEU A 143 -4.02 -13.70 -15.44
N VAL A 144 -4.53 -13.23 -16.57
CA VAL A 144 -4.87 -11.82 -16.78
C VAL A 144 -6.38 -11.67 -16.88
N VAL A 145 -6.96 -10.83 -16.02
CA VAL A 145 -8.41 -10.65 -15.90
C VAL A 145 -8.81 -9.30 -16.50
N GLY A 146 -9.42 -9.35 -17.68
CA GLY A 146 -9.86 -8.20 -18.47
C GLY A 146 -9.07 -8.03 -19.77
N GLY A 147 -9.77 -8.14 -20.89
CA GLY A 147 -9.22 -8.05 -22.26
C GLY A 147 -9.19 -6.63 -22.84
N GLY A 148 -9.10 -5.60 -21.97
CA GLY A 148 -8.86 -4.22 -22.41
C GLY A 148 -7.37 -3.97 -22.69
N VAL A 149 -7.04 -2.74 -23.13
CA VAL A 149 -5.67 -2.36 -23.52
C VAL A 149 -4.62 -2.69 -22.46
N ALA A 150 -4.93 -2.51 -21.18
CA ALA A 150 -4.01 -2.84 -20.10
C ALA A 150 -3.79 -4.36 -19.97
N GLY A 151 -4.86 -5.16 -19.99
CA GLY A 151 -4.73 -6.61 -19.88
C GLY A 151 -4.03 -7.23 -21.11
N ILE A 152 -4.31 -6.73 -22.31
CA ILE A 152 -3.64 -7.18 -23.53
C ILE A 152 -2.14 -6.92 -23.46
N ASN A 153 -1.71 -5.71 -23.06
CA ASN A 153 -0.29 -5.40 -22.92
C ASN A 153 0.38 -6.25 -21.84
N ALA A 154 -0.26 -6.40 -20.68
CA ALA A 154 0.26 -7.28 -19.63
C ALA A 154 0.43 -8.73 -20.10
N ALA A 155 -0.52 -9.25 -20.88
CA ALA A 155 -0.43 -10.60 -21.44
C ALA A 155 0.74 -10.74 -22.43
N LEU A 156 0.91 -9.78 -23.33
CA LEU A 156 2.01 -9.75 -24.29
C LEU A 156 3.38 -9.63 -23.60
N ASP A 157 3.51 -8.77 -22.59
CA ASP A 157 4.75 -8.56 -21.85
C ASP A 157 5.14 -9.82 -21.07
N ILE A 158 4.20 -10.49 -20.44
CA ILE A 158 4.46 -11.75 -19.70
C ILE A 158 4.82 -12.87 -20.68
N ALA A 159 4.07 -13.06 -21.75
CA ALA A 159 4.36 -14.08 -22.74
C ALA A 159 5.74 -13.88 -23.38
N GLY A 160 6.14 -12.61 -23.59
CA GLY A 160 7.49 -12.25 -24.06
C GLY A 160 8.62 -12.75 -23.17
N THR A 161 8.37 -13.07 -21.90
CA THR A 161 9.36 -13.69 -20.98
C THR A 161 9.39 -15.21 -21.02
N GLY A 162 8.53 -15.84 -21.82
CA GLY A 162 8.43 -17.29 -21.95
C GLY A 162 7.39 -17.98 -21.07
N ALA A 163 6.62 -17.21 -20.29
CA ALA A 163 5.55 -17.76 -19.47
C ALA A 163 4.26 -17.98 -20.27
N GLU A 164 3.43 -18.93 -19.87
CA GLU A 164 2.07 -19.09 -20.38
C GLU A 164 1.13 -18.05 -19.79
N VAL A 165 0.16 -17.59 -20.59
CA VAL A 165 -0.81 -16.59 -20.18
C VAL A 165 -2.22 -17.00 -20.56
N PHE A 166 -3.14 -16.97 -19.59
CA PHE A 166 -4.57 -17.03 -19.83
C PHE A 166 -5.13 -15.62 -19.69
N LEU A 167 -5.63 -15.06 -20.80
CA LEU A 167 -6.32 -13.77 -20.84
C LEU A 167 -7.82 -14.02 -20.88
N ILE A 168 -8.53 -13.65 -19.79
CA ILE A 168 -9.98 -13.79 -19.70
C ILE A 168 -10.70 -12.47 -19.88
N GLU A 169 -11.77 -12.46 -20.66
CA GLU A 169 -12.61 -11.30 -20.93
C GLU A 169 -14.08 -11.67 -20.82
N LYS A 170 -14.86 -10.88 -20.08
CA LYS A 170 -16.30 -11.07 -19.89
C LYS A 170 -17.10 -10.84 -21.17
N LYS A 171 -16.69 -9.86 -21.99
CA LYS A 171 -17.30 -9.56 -23.30
C LYS A 171 -16.88 -10.61 -24.34
N PRO A 172 -17.66 -10.77 -25.42
CA PRO A 172 -17.30 -11.67 -26.54
C PRO A 172 -16.17 -11.13 -27.42
N PHE A 173 -15.59 -9.96 -27.12
CA PHE A 173 -14.54 -9.30 -27.89
C PHE A 173 -13.54 -8.61 -26.98
N LEU A 174 -12.31 -8.44 -27.48
CA LEU A 174 -11.21 -7.74 -26.81
C LEU A 174 -11.20 -6.23 -27.13
N GLY A 175 -10.30 -5.49 -26.47
CA GLY A 175 -10.04 -4.05 -26.70
C GLY A 175 -10.66 -3.14 -25.63
N GLY A 176 -11.64 -3.64 -24.86
CA GLY A 176 -12.26 -2.90 -23.77
C GLY A 176 -12.85 -1.56 -24.21
N LYS A 177 -12.74 -0.52 -23.37
CA LYS A 177 -13.28 0.82 -23.69
C LYS A 177 -12.55 1.53 -24.82
N VAL A 178 -11.30 1.19 -25.09
CA VAL A 178 -10.54 1.81 -26.19
C VAL A 178 -11.15 1.46 -27.56
N SER A 179 -11.63 0.24 -27.73
CA SER A 179 -12.28 -0.19 -28.97
C SER A 179 -13.61 0.54 -29.25
N GLU A 180 -14.22 1.17 -28.25
CA GLU A 180 -15.45 1.94 -28.37
C GLU A 180 -15.23 3.39 -28.85
N LEU A 181 -13.97 3.91 -28.80
CA LEU A 181 -13.63 5.27 -29.19
C LEU A 181 -13.62 5.45 -30.72
N HIS A 182 -13.82 6.69 -31.18
CA HIS A 182 -13.60 7.08 -32.55
C HIS A 182 -12.12 7.31 -32.83
N ARG A 183 -11.49 8.17 -32.00
CA ARG A 183 -10.05 8.46 -32.03
C ARG A 183 -9.54 8.62 -30.60
N TYR A 184 -8.25 8.43 -30.35
CA TYR A 184 -7.66 8.70 -29.05
C TYR A 184 -6.49 9.69 -29.13
N TYR A 185 -6.34 10.49 -28.10
CA TYR A 185 -5.29 11.51 -28.01
C TYR A 185 -3.95 10.89 -27.57
N PRO A 186 -2.81 11.57 -27.82
CA PRO A 186 -2.69 12.90 -28.38
C PRO A 186 -2.67 12.94 -29.94
N ARG A 187 -2.39 11.84 -30.61
CA ARG A 187 -2.17 11.81 -32.08
C ARG A 187 -3.45 11.67 -32.90
N LEU A 188 -4.60 11.61 -32.27
CA LEU A 188 -5.91 11.40 -32.89
C LEU A 188 -5.98 10.16 -33.80
N CYS A 189 -5.24 9.10 -33.45
CA CYS A 189 -5.28 7.84 -34.17
C CYS A 189 -6.59 7.10 -33.92
N PRO A 190 -7.13 6.35 -34.89
CA PRO A 190 -8.22 5.43 -34.66
C PRO A 190 -7.73 4.27 -33.77
N PRO A 191 -8.59 3.69 -32.93
CA PRO A 191 -8.23 2.55 -32.04
C PRO A 191 -7.65 1.35 -32.80
N SER A 192 -8.10 1.10 -34.02
CA SER A 192 -7.60 0.01 -34.88
C SER A 192 -6.09 0.08 -35.08
N CYS A 193 -5.51 1.26 -35.21
CA CYS A 193 -4.08 1.45 -35.47
C CYS A 193 -3.18 0.72 -34.42
N GLY A 194 -3.56 0.74 -33.13
CA GLY A 194 -2.80 0.05 -32.09
C GLY A 194 -3.37 -1.34 -31.74
N LEU A 195 -4.70 -1.48 -31.70
CA LEU A 195 -5.35 -2.72 -31.31
C LEU A 195 -5.15 -3.85 -32.32
N GLU A 196 -5.17 -3.58 -33.61
CA GLU A 196 -4.93 -4.60 -34.65
C GLU A 196 -3.55 -5.24 -34.52
N LEU A 197 -2.51 -4.43 -34.24
CA LEU A 197 -1.17 -4.94 -33.98
C LEU A 197 -1.13 -5.82 -32.70
N MET A 198 -1.82 -5.36 -31.65
CA MET A 198 -1.90 -6.14 -30.39
C MET A 198 -2.65 -7.46 -30.60
N PHE A 199 -3.76 -7.45 -31.33
CA PHE A 199 -4.53 -8.67 -31.63
C PHE A 199 -3.71 -9.65 -32.46
N SER A 200 -3.03 -9.17 -33.50
CA SER A 200 -2.13 -10.01 -34.31
C SER A 200 -1.02 -10.66 -33.46
N ARG A 201 -0.46 -9.93 -32.51
CA ARG A 201 0.55 -10.50 -31.59
C ARG A 201 -0.08 -11.53 -30.64
N LEU A 202 -1.27 -11.28 -30.10
CA LEU A 202 -1.97 -12.25 -29.25
C LEU A 202 -2.26 -13.55 -30.00
N GLU A 203 -2.72 -13.46 -31.25
CA GLU A 203 -3.07 -14.61 -32.08
C GLU A 203 -1.82 -15.41 -32.53
N SER A 204 -0.70 -14.72 -32.73
CA SER A 204 0.53 -15.34 -33.22
C SER A 204 1.38 -15.98 -32.09
N ASP A 205 1.14 -15.66 -30.81
CA ASP A 205 1.90 -16.23 -29.71
C ASP A 205 1.17 -17.46 -29.10
N PRO A 206 1.68 -18.70 -29.30
CA PRO A 206 1.03 -19.91 -28.84
C PRO A 206 0.97 -20.03 -27.31
N ARG A 207 1.67 -19.18 -26.59
CA ARG A 207 1.66 -19.17 -25.11
C ARG A 207 0.48 -18.37 -24.54
N ILE A 208 -0.25 -17.61 -25.40
CA ILE A 208 -1.37 -16.79 -24.95
C ILE A 208 -2.68 -17.48 -25.31
N HIS A 209 -3.43 -17.79 -24.29
CA HIS A 209 -4.75 -18.41 -24.38
C HIS A 209 -5.83 -17.37 -24.09
N VAL A 210 -6.53 -16.90 -25.13
CA VAL A 210 -7.60 -15.92 -25.00
C VAL A 210 -8.93 -16.62 -24.75
N LEU A 211 -9.60 -16.25 -23.66
CA LEU A 211 -10.92 -16.78 -23.27
C LEU A 211 -11.89 -15.59 -23.19
N THR A 212 -12.65 -15.35 -24.26
CA THR A 212 -13.74 -14.36 -24.27
C THR A 212 -15.02 -14.97 -23.67
N SER A 213 -16.02 -14.13 -23.39
CA SER A 213 -17.28 -14.54 -22.73
C SER A 213 -17.05 -15.37 -21.47
N SER A 214 -16.00 -15.05 -20.72
CA SER A 214 -15.49 -15.86 -19.61
C SER A 214 -15.39 -15.09 -18.31
N GLU A 215 -15.80 -15.71 -17.21
CA GLU A 215 -15.81 -15.14 -15.86
C GLU A 215 -15.20 -16.11 -14.85
N ILE A 216 -14.64 -15.55 -13.77
CA ILE A 216 -14.16 -16.36 -12.64
C ILE A 216 -15.34 -16.77 -11.78
N GLU A 217 -15.52 -18.07 -11.62
CA GLU A 217 -16.56 -18.67 -10.77
C GLU A 217 -16.05 -18.93 -9.35
N SER A 218 -14.83 -19.44 -9.24
CA SER A 218 -14.20 -19.68 -7.94
C SER A 218 -12.70 -19.44 -7.99
N PHE A 219 -12.14 -19.13 -6.82
CA PHE A 219 -10.74 -18.78 -6.67
C PHE A 219 -10.19 -19.33 -5.35
N SER A 220 -9.08 -20.08 -5.43
CA SER A 220 -8.40 -20.66 -4.28
C SER A 220 -6.89 -20.69 -4.49
N GLY A 221 -6.14 -21.29 -3.56
CA GLY A 221 -4.67 -21.41 -3.67
C GLY A 221 -3.93 -20.16 -3.21
N SER A 222 -2.65 -20.12 -3.54
CA SER A 222 -1.65 -19.18 -3.04
C SER A 222 -0.76 -18.70 -4.17
N PRO A 223 0.02 -17.61 -4.00
CA PRO A 223 1.02 -17.18 -4.97
C PRO A 223 1.90 -18.36 -5.43
N GLY A 224 2.14 -18.42 -6.72
CA GLY A 224 2.82 -19.56 -7.35
C GLY A 224 1.90 -20.71 -7.76
N ASN A 225 0.71 -20.83 -7.14
CA ASN A 225 -0.21 -21.96 -7.39
C ASN A 225 -1.67 -21.59 -7.08
N PHE A 226 -2.18 -20.56 -7.73
CA PHE A 226 -3.60 -20.21 -7.66
C PHE A 226 -4.44 -21.17 -8.52
N SER A 227 -5.49 -21.71 -7.95
CA SER A 227 -6.47 -22.53 -8.67
C SER A 227 -7.71 -21.69 -8.96
N VAL A 228 -8.01 -21.48 -10.24
CA VAL A 228 -9.07 -20.59 -10.71
C VAL A 228 -10.03 -21.37 -11.61
N SER A 229 -11.28 -21.48 -11.18
CA SER A 229 -12.35 -22.02 -12.02
C SER A 229 -12.95 -20.90 -12.86
N ILE A 230 -13.00 -21.11 -14.16
CA ILE A 230 -13.53 -20.18 -15.16
C ILE A 230 -14.72 -20.82 -15.84
N MET A 231 -15.79 -20.05 -15.94
CA MET A 231 -16.98 -20.38 -16.72
C MET A 231 -16.96 -19.59 -18.01
N THR A 232 -16.97 -20.27 -19.15
CA THR A 232 -17.11 -19.67 -20.48
C THR A 232 -18.54 -19.89 -20.99
N SER A 233 -19.26 -18.79 -21.26
CA SER A 233 -20.60 -18.82 -21.80
C SER A 233 -20.56 -19.02 -23.31
N SER A 234 -21.25 -20.01 -23.85
CA SER A 234 -21.41 -20.15 -25.32
C SER A 234 -22.41 -19.09 -25.83
N SER A 235 -22.29 -18.70 -27.10
CA SER A 235 -23.27 -17.81 -27.74
C SER A 235 -24.70 -18.35 -27.70
N ASP A 236 -24.87 -19.67 -27.56
CA ASP A 236 -26.13 -20.35 -27.43
C ASP A 236 -26.58 -20.56 -25.96
N ALA A 237 -25.75 -20.17 -24.97
CA ALA A 237 -26.05 -20.42 -23.54
C ALA A 237 -27.28 -19.66 -23.03
N ILE A 238 -27.70 -18.59 -23.70
CA ILE A 238 -28.97 -17.90 -23.43
C ILE A 238 -30.18 -18.86 -23.61
N LYS A 239 -30.02 -19.86 -24.48
CA LYS A 239 -31.08 -20.86 -24.78
C LYS A 239 -30.87 -22.21 -24.10
N SER A 240 -29.64 -22.52 -23.66
CA SER A 240 -29.29 -23.81 -23.03
C SER A 240 -28.08 -23.62 -22.08
N PRO A 241 -28.31 -23.40 -20.77
CA PRO A 241 -27.23 -23.20 -19.77
C PRO A 241 -26.24 -24.38 -19.68
N GLU A 242 -26.65 -25.57 -20.08
CA GLU A 242 -25.84 -26.80 -20.09
C GLU A 242 -24.68 -26.78 -21.08
N LYS A 243 -24.59 -25.75 -21.96
CA LYS A 243 -23.47 -25.55 -22.91
C LYS A 243 -22.31 -24.71 -22.36
N ASN A 244 -22.39 -24.27 -21.12
CA ASN A 244 -21.27 -23.56 -20.47
C ASN A 244 -20.10 -24.54 -20.28
N GLN A 245 -18.89 -24.05 -20.63
CA GLN A 245 -17.66 -24.80 -20.41
C GLN A 245 -17.00 -24.34 -19.12
N HIS A 246 -16.73 -25.27 -18.21
CA HIS A 246 -15.96 -25.02 -17.00
C HIS A 246 -14.53 -25.47 -17.22
N ARG A 247 -13.58 -24.62 -16.88
CA ARG A 247 -12.15 -24.89 -16.96
C ARG A 247 -11.46 -24.43 -15.70
N THR A 248 -10.60 -25.27 -15.13
CA THR A 248 -9.72 -24.90 -14.03
C THR A 248 -8.34 -24.58 -14.57
N ILE A 249 -7.79 -23.40 -14.21
CA ILE A 249 -6.46 -22.92 -14.55
C ILE A 249 -5.66 -22.83 -13.28
N ILE A 250 -4.41 -23.34 -13.34
CA ILE A 250 -3.44 -23.11 -12.29
C ILE A 250 -2.53 -21.97 -12.72
N ALA A 251 -2.45 -20.92 -11.90
CA ALA A 251 -1.69 -19.71 -12.21
C ALA A 251 -0.71 -19.34 -11.08
N GLY A 252 0.52 -19.00 -11.44
CA GLY A 252 1.53 -18.50 -10.49
C GLY A 252 1.27 -17.07 -10.04
N ALA A 253 0.74 -16.24 -10.93
CA ALA A 253 0.40 -14.84 -10.67
C ALA A 253 -0.90 -14.43 -11.36
N VAL A 254 -1.55 -13.37 -10.83
CA VAL A 254 -2.78 -12.80 -11.39
C VAL A 254 -2.60 -11.31 -11.63
N ILE A 255 -2.99 -10.84 -12.83
CA ILE A 255 -3.10 -9.42 -13.14
C ILE A 255 -4.57 -9.06 -13.30
N LEU A 256 -5.00 -8.06 -12.54
CA LEU A 256 -6.36 -7.53 -12.54
C LEU A 256 -6.39 -6.27 -13.40
N ALA A 257 -7.10 -6.34 -14.53
CA ALA A 257 -7.22 -5.26 -15.52
C ALA A 257 -8.70 -5.01 -15.89
N THR A 258 -9.59 -5.04 -14.90
CA THR A 258 -11.06 -5.00 -15.05
C THR A 258 -11.62 -3.67 -15.54
N GLY A 259 -10.77 -2.64 -15.67
CA GLY A 259 -11.12 -1.35 -16.27
C GLY A 259 -12.07 -0.50 -15.43
N TRP A 260 -12.96 0.23 -16.11
CA TRP A 260 -13.83 1.25 -15.53
C TRP A 260 -15.19 1.32 -16.25
N GLU A 261 -16.15 2.02 -15.62
CA GLU A 261 -17.44 2.37 -16.21
C GLU A 261 -17.68 3.88 -16.17
N PRO A 262 -18.44 4.47 -17.12
CA PRO A 262 -18.79 5.87 -17.09
C PRO A 262 -19.76 6.15 -15.93
N PHE A 263 -19.68 7.37 -15.39
CA PHE A 263 -20.71 7.88 -14.50
C PHE A 263 -22.01 8.08 -15.30
N ASP A 264 -23.12 7.62 -14.75
CA ASP A 264 -24.45 7.87 -15.32
C ASP A 264 -24.91 9.28 -14.92
N PRO A 265 -25.08 10.23 -15.86
CA PRO A 265 -25.49 11.59 -15.56
C PRO A 265 -26.98 11.77 -15.30
N THR A 266 -27.81 10.72 -15.41
CA THR A 266 -29.28 10.79 -15.19
C THR A 266 -29.67 11.46 -13.86
N PRO A 267 -28.96 11.27 -12.73
CA PRO A 267 -29.28 11.95 -11.48
C PRO A 267 -29.06 13.46 -11.50
N LEU A 268 -28.27 13.99 -12.47
CA LEU A 268 -27.97 15.41 -12.65
C LEU A 268 -29.04 16.03 -13.57
N THR A 269 -30.26 16.16 -13.06
CA THR A 269 -31.44 16.58 -13.83
C THR A 269 -31.31 17.97 -14.45
N GLU A 270 -30.46 18.84 -13.86
CA GLU A 270 -30.14 20.18 -14.34
C GLU A 270 -29.51 20.18 -15.73
N TYR A 271 -28.83 19.12 -16.14
CA TYR A 271 -28.23 19.02 -17.46
C TYR A 271 -29.14 18.41 -18.54
N GLY A 272 -30.32 17.89 -18.16
CA GLY A 272 -31.31 17.41 -19.11
C GLY A 272 -30.98 16.11 -19.88
N TYR A 273 -29.94 15.35 -19.44
CA TYR A 273 -29.61 14.05 -20.05
C TYR A 273 -30.78 13.07 -19.93
N GLY A 274 -31.05 12.33 -21.01
CA GLY A 274 -32.21 11.41 -21.11
C GLY A 274 -33.55 12.10 -21.35
N ARG A 275 -33.64 13.42 -21.21
CA ARG A 275 -34.83 14.24 -21.47
C ARG A 275 -34.69 15.05 -22.76
N LEU A 276 -33.51 15.57 -23.03
CA LEU A 276 -33.19 16.36 -24.21
C LEU A 276 -32.29 15.53 -25.13
N GLU A 277 -32.75 15.26 -26.36
CA GLU A 277 -32.00 14.43 -27.33
C GLU A 277 -30.66 15.01 -27.73
N GLN A 278 -30.52 16.34 -27.62
CA GLN A 278 -29.31 17.08 -27.92
C GLN A 278 -28.29 17.04 -26.78
N VAL A 279 -28.62 16.46 -25.64
CA VAL A 279 -27.71 16.27 -24.51
C VAL A 279 -27.19 14.85 -24.49
N ILE A 280 -25.89 14.66 -24.76
CA ILE A 280 -25.25 13.37 -24.87
C ILE A 280 -24.02 13.27 -23.95
N THR A 281 -23.51 12.09 -23.70
CA THR A 281 -22.24 11.91 -22.99
C THR A 281 -21.06 11.98 -23.98
N ASN A 282 -19.85 12.18 -23.43
CA ASN A 282 -18.61 12.10 -24.20
C ASN A 282 -18.42 10.72 -24.89
N LEU A 283 -18.91 9.63 -24.32
CA LEU A 283 -18.89 8.30 -24.96
C LEU A 283 -19.93 8.19 -26.07
N ASP A 284 -21.13 8.77 -25.91
CA ASP A 284 -22.12 8.85 -26.97
C ASP A 284 -21.58 9.66 -28.17
N PHE A 285 -20.81 10.73 -27.89
CA PHE A 285 -20.13 11.50 -28.92
C PHE A 285 -19.15 10.62 -29.71
N GLU A 286 -18.29 9.83 -29.05
CA GLU A 286 -17.38 8.89 -29.73
C GLU A 286 -18.13 7.88 -30.60
N LYS A 287 -19.19 7.31 -30.05
CA LYS A 287 -20.02 6.34 -30.79
C LYS A 287 -20.65 6.97 -32.01
N ARG A 288 -21.32 8.13 -31.87
CA ARG A 288 -21.96 8.84 -33.00
C ARG A 288 -20.92 9.27 -34.06
N SER A 289 -19.76 9.78 -33.64
CA SER A 289 -18.67 10.17 -34.57
C SER A 289 -18.14 8.99 -35.37
N ARG A 290 -18.15 7.77 -34.82
CA ARG A 290 -17.72 6.56 -35.53
C ARG A 290 -18.80 6.00 -36.46
N GLU A 291 -20.05 6.01 -36.02
CA GLU A 291 -21.16 5.34 -36.73
C GLU A 291 -21.88 6.23 -37.73
N GLN A 292 -21.87 7.55 -37.56
CA GLN A 292 -22.63 8.53 -38.33
C GLN A 292 -21.68 9.54 -39.00
N LYS A 293 -21.34 9.33 -40.28
CA LYS A 293 -20.36 10.18 -41.01
C LYS A 293 -20.69 11.67 -40.96
N GLN A 294 -21.97 12.05 -40.94
CA GLN A 294 -22.41 13.45 -40.97
C GLN A 294 -22.54 14.09 -39.57
N PHE A 295 -22.34 13.33 -38.51
CA PHE A 295 -22.56 13.82 -37.16
C PHE A 295 -21.69 15.04 -36.79
N LEU A 296 -20.40 15.01 -37.15
CA LEU A 296 -19.47 16.11 -36.88
C LEU A 296 -19.81 17.35 -37.70
N ASP A 297 -20.26 17.17 -38.95
CA ASP A 297 -20.62 18.27 -39.86
C ASP A 297 -21.93 18.97 -39.46
N GLN A 298 -22.84 18.24 -38.81
CA GLN A 298 -24.14 18.75 -38.35
C GLN A 298 -24.07 19.48 -37.03
N SER A 299 -23.01 19.28 -36.22
CA SER A 299 -22.87 19.82 -34.86
C SER A 299 -22.22 21.22 -34.91
N LYS A 300 -22.93 22.22 -35.47
CA LYS A 300 -22.40 23.57 -35.73
C LYS A 300 -22.06 24.37 -34.47
N LYS A 301 -22.86 24.25 -33.42
CA LYS A 301 -22.64 24.90 -32.12
C LYS A 301 -22.68 23.86 -31.02
N THR A 302 -21.53 23.57 -30.46
CA THR A 302 -21.39 22.50 -29.46
C THR A 302 -20.81 23.00 -28.14
N ALA A 303 -21.43 22.62 -27.04
CA ALA A 303 -20.97 22.90 -25.68
C ALA A 303 -20.50 21.63 -24.96
N PHE A 304 -19.29 21.65 -24.41
CA PHE A 304 -18.76 20.61 -23.54
C PHE A 304 -18.85 21.06 -22.09
N ILE A 305 -19.50 20.27 -21.23
CA ILE A 305 -19.58 20.53 -19.79
C ILE A 305 -18.61 19.59 -19.09
N GLN A 306 -17.59 20.17 -18.44
CA GLN A 306 -16.57 19.40 -17.73
C GLN A 306 -17.03 18.92 -16.36
N CYS A 307 -16.36 17.89 -15.82
CA CYS A 307 -16.51 17.36 -14.48
C CYS A 307 -17.93 16.86 -14.14
N VAL A 308 -18.71 16.41 -15.13
CA VAL A 308 -20.06 15.89 -14.88
C VAL A 308 -20.00 14.64 -14.01
N GLY A 309 -20.48 14.77 -12.77
CA GLY A 309 -20.40 13.73 -11.73
C GLY A 309 -19.04 13.61 -11.05
N SER A 310 -17.95 14.26 -11.56
CA SER A 310 -16.63 14.25 -10.94
C SER A 310 -16.35 15.54 -10.17
N ARG A 311 -15.46 15.46 -9.13
CA ARG A 311 -15.11 16.59 -8.26
C ARG A 311 -16.34 17.16 -7.56
N ASP A 312 -17.30 16.32 -7.26
CA ASP A 312 -18.54 16.61 -6.54
C ASP A 312 -18.68 15.64 -5.38
N GLU A 313 -18.69 16.16 -4.15
CA GLU A 313 -18.80 15.36 -2.92
C GLU A 313 -20.08 14.50 -2.86
N ARG A 314 -21.13 14.89 -3.58
CA ARG A 314 -22.39 14.14 -3.65
C ARG A 314 -22.31 12.90 -4.55
N HIS A 315 -21.30 12.83 -5.44
CA HIS A 315 -21.14 11.79 -6.45
C HIS A 315 -19.72 11.20 -6.44
N LEU A 316 -18.82 11.71 -7.29
CA LEU A 316 -17.44 11.29 -7.36
C LEU A 316 -16.52 12.44 -6.89
N PRO A 317 -16.06 12.44 -5.63
CA PRO A 317 -15.29 13.58 -5.09
C PRO A 317 -13.88 13.71 -5.69
N TYR A 318 -13.47 12.75 -6.52
CA TYR A 318 -12.18 12.73 -7.20
C TYR A 318 -12.28 13.23 -8.67
N CYS A 319 -11.12 13.59 -9.24
CA CYS A 319 -10.99 13.88 -10.65
C CYS A 319 -10.89 12.57 -11.45
N SER A 320 -11.64 12.49 -12.56
CA SER A 320 -11.59 11.34 -13.48
C SER A 320 -10.44 11.42 -14.50
N ASP A 321 -9.54 12.40 -14.35
CA ASP A 321 -8.24 12.52 -14.99
C ASP A 321 -8.25 12.77 -16.52
N VAL A 322 -9.15 12.16 -17.28
CA VAL A 322 -9.15 12.18 -18.74
C VAL A 322 -10.14 13.17 -19.37
N CYS A 323 -11.13 13.65 -18.60
CA CYS A 323 -12.27 14.42 -19.15
C CYS A 323 -11.81 15.67 -19.95
N CYS A 324 -10.82 16.42 -19.43
CA CYS A 324 -10.32 17.62 -20.10
C CYS A 324 -9.72 17.28 -21.47
N MET A 325 -8.87 16.27 -21.54
CA MET A 325 -8.24 15.84 -22.80
C MET A 325 -9.24 15.24 -23.77
N VAL A 326 -10.23 14.48 -23.28
CA VAL A 326 -11.29 13.92 -24.13
C VAL A 326 -12.12 15.05 -24.76
N SER A 327 -12.54 16.06 -24.00
CA SER A 327 -13.30 17.18 -24.53
C SER A 327 -12.49 18.04 -25.50
N ILE A 328 -11.20 18.30 -25.19
CA ILE A 328 -10.29 19.02 -26.11
C ILE A 328 -10.16 18.25 -27.42
N LYS A 329 -9.95 16.94 -27.37
CA LYS A 329 -9.89 16.06 -28.54
C LYS A 329 -11.18 16.14 -29.37
N GLN A 330 -12.35 16.00 -28.74
CA GLN A 330 -13.64 16.04 -29.39
C GLN A 330 -13.93 17.41 -29.99
N ALA A 331 -13.55 18.49 -29.32
CA ALA A 331 -13.64 19.86 -29.82
C ALA A 331 -12.74 20.09 -31.06
N LEU A 332 -11.52 19.54 -31.04
CA LEU A 332 -10.62 19.60 -32.21
C LEU A 332 -11.17 18.82 -33.41
N LEU A 333 -11.82 17.67 -33.20
CA LEU A 333 -12.48 16.91 -34.26
C LEU A 333 -13.61 17.70 -34.92
N LEU A 334 -14.39 18.46 -34.13
CA LEU A 334 -15.41 19.36 -34.67
C LEU A 334 -14.81 20.49 -35.52
N LYS A 335 -13.67 21.04 -35.10
CA LYS A 335 -12.91 22.06 -35.84
C LYS A 335 -12.21 21.51 -37.08
N GLU A 336 -11.79 20.25 -37.04
CA GLU A 336 -11.24 19.53 -38.23
C GLU A 336 -12.31 19.31 -39.30
N ALA A 337 -13.54 18.97 -38.85
CA ALA A 337 -14.67 18.76 -39.76
C ALA A 337 -15.13 20.08 -40.41
N ASP A 338 -15.24 21.16 -39.64
CA ASP A 338 -15.57 22.49 -40.12
C ASP A 338 -14.92 23.55 -39.22
N PRO A 339 -13.95 24.37 -39.74
CA PRO A 339 -13.31 25.43 -38.99
C PRO A 339 -14.28 26.50 -38.44
N ASP A 340 -15.45 26.68 -39.09
CA ASP A 340 -16.48 27.66 -38.68
C ASP A 340 -17.36 27.17 -37.53
N ASN A 341 -17.25 25.89 -37.10
CA ASN A 341 -18.00 25.37 -35.97
C ASN A 341 -17.69 26.17 -34.72
N GLU A 342 -18.73 26.60 -34.00
CA GLU A 342 -18.59 27.27 -32.71
C GLU A 342 -18.55 26.22 -31.59
N VAL A 343 -17.40 26.14 -30.89
CA VAL A 343 -17.21 25.15 -29.82
C VAL A 343 -16.87 25.83 -28.51
N TYR A 344 -17.60 25.45 -27.49
CA TYR A 344 -17.46 25.98 -26.11
C TYR A 344 -17.07 24.86 -25.14
N ILE A 345 -16.12 25.12 -24.26
CA ILE A 345 -15.75 24.21 -23.15
C ILE A 345 -15.97 24.96 -21.83
N PHE A 346 -16.97 24.53 -21.07
CA PHE A 346 -17.24 25.01 -19.73
C PHE A 346 -16.44 24.21 -18.70
N TYR A 347 -15.60 24.88 -17.92
CA TYR A 347 -14.62 24.21 -17.06
C TYR A 347 -14.46 24.88 -15.70
N ASN A 348 -14.06 24.11 -14.69
CA ASN A 348 -13.56 24.63 -13.42
C ASN A 348 -12.05 24.82 -13.47
N ASP A 349 -11.31 23.76 -13.87
CA ASP A 349 -9.87 23.79 -14.18
C ASP A 349 -9.61 22.90 -15.43
N ILE A 350 -8.65 23.29 -16.25
CA ILE A 350 -8.15 22.46 -17.34
C ILE A 350 -6.90 21.71 -16.88
N ARG A 351 -6.89 20.40 -17.09
CA ARG A 351 -5.78 19.50 -16.72
C ARG A 351 -5.23 18.84 -17.98
N THR A 352 -4.09 19.33 -18.43
CA THR A 352 -3.36 18.88 -19.62
C THR A 352 -1.88 18.74 -19.28
N PRO A 353 -1.49 17.75 -18.45
CA PRO A 353 -0.12 17.63 -17.96
C PRO A 353 0.86 17.24 -19.07
N GLY A 354 2.09 17.77 -18.99
CA GLY A 354 3.17 17.43 -19.90
C GLY A 354 2.87 17.82 -21.34
N GLU A 355 3.13 16.92 -22.29
CA GLU A 355 2.93 17.13 -23.73
C GLU A 355 1.45 17.36 -24.13
N TYR A 356 0.50 17.04 -23.26
CA TYR A 356 -0.91 17.32 -23.52
C TYR A 356 -1.23 18.82 -23.54
N GLU A 357 -0.37 19.67 -22.99
CA GLU A 357 -0.47 21.12 -23.06
C GLU A 357 -0.46 21.63 -24.51
N ASP A 358 0.24 20.95 -25.42
CA ASP A 358 0.27 21.33 -26.85
C ASP A 358 -1.10 21.18 -27.51
N MET A 359 -1.87 20.14 -27.17
CA MET A 359 -3.25 20.01 -27.65
C MET A 359 -4.17 21.11 -27.08
N TYR A 360 -3.98 21.52 -25.85
CA TYR A 360 -4.73 22.64 -25.29
C TYR A 360 -4.40 23.95 -25.97
N ARG A 361 -3.12 24.21 -26.28
CA ARG A 361 -2.69 25.34 -27.08
C ARG A 361 -3.30 25.32 -28.48
N GLN A 362 -3.26 24.17 -29.15
CA GLN A 362 -3.89 23.96 -30.46
C GLN A 362 -5.39 24.27 -30.39
N ALA A 363 -6.10 23.77 -29.38
CA ALA A 363 -7.52 24.03 -29.21
C ALA A 363 -7.83 25.53 -29.09
N ARG A 364 -7.02 26.28 -28.33
CA ARG A 364 -7.18 27.74 -28.18
C ARG A 364 -6.93 28.48 -29.50
N THR A 365 -5.88 28.10 -30.23
CA THR A 365 -5.55 28.74 -31.52
C THR A 365 -6.55 28.39 -32.63
N SER A 366 -7.25 27.26 -32.52
CA SER A 366 -8.35 26.87 -33.43
C SER A 366 -9.68 27.59 -33.11
N GLY A 367 -9.70 28.52 -32.16
CA GLY A 367 -10.88 29.33 -31.85
C GLY A 367 -11.92 28.63 -30.96
N ILE A 368 -11.52 27.54 -30.25
CA ILE A 368 -12.37 26.94 -29.24
C ILE A 368 -12.45 27.89 -28.05
N LYS A 369 -13.67 28.18 -27.60
CA LYS A 369 -13.96 29.13 -26.52
C LYS A 369 -13.98 28.40 -25.16
N PHE A 370 -13.10 28.81 -24.25
CA PHE A 370 -13.00 28.25 -22.89
C PHE A 370 -13.66 29.23 -21.92
N ILE A 371 -14.77 28.82 -21.27
CA ILE A 371 -15.53 29.61 -20.29
C ILE A 371 -15.33 29.00 -18.90
N LYS A 372 -14.76 29.80 -17.98
CA LYS A 372 -14.48 29.33 -16.62
C LYS A 372 -15.72 29.43 -15.75
N GLY A 373 -16.40 28.32 -15.58
CA GLY A 373 -17.61 28.18 -14.80
C GLY A 373 -18.27 26.83 -15.09
N ILE A 374 -18.95 26.30 -14.10
CA ILE A 374 -19.77 25.09 -14.30
C ILE A 374 -21.20 25.57 -14.55
N PRO A 375 -21.84 25.15 -15.68
CA PRO A 375 -23.21 25.48 -15.98
C PRO A 375 -24.16 25.09 -14.84
N SER A 376 -25.07 25.99 -14.51
CA SER A 376 -26.10 25.73 -13.51
C SER A 376 -27.25 24.90 -14.07
N GLU A 377 -27.51 25.01 -15.36
CA GLU A 377 -28.57 24.27 -16.02
C GLU A 377 -28.44 24.28 -17.55
N VAL A 378 -29.08 23.30 -18.17
CA VAL A 378 -29.31 23.20 -19.61
C VAL A 378 -30.81 23.19 -19.86
N ARG A 379 -31.30 24.16 -20.62
CA ARG A 379 -32.72 24.33 -20.94
C ARG A 379 -32.98 24.28 -22.44
N GLN A 380 -34.15 23.87 -22.80
CA GLN A 380 -34.67 24.02 -24.17
C GLN A 380 -35.67 25.18 -24.17
N ASP A 381 -35.52 26.11 -25.11
CA ASP A 381 -36.47 27.21 -25.34
C ASP A 381 -37.74 26.74 -26.05
N GLY A 382 -38.73 27.61 -26.16
CA GLY A 382 -39.99 27.29 -26.85
C GLY A 382 -39.84 27.06 -28.36
N GLN A 383 -38.68 27.30 -28.95
CA GLN A 383 -38.31 27.04 -30.34
C GLN A 383 -37.46 25.80 -30.53
N GLY A 384 -37.20 25.06 -29.46
CA GLY A 384 -36.40 23.80 -29.49
C GLY A 384 -34.89 24.00 -29.45
N LYS A 385 -34.38 25.21 -29.23
CA LYS A 385 -32.96 25.51 -29.08
C LYS A 385 -32.50 25.24 -27.65
N ILE A 386 -31.28 24.76 -27.51
CA ILE A 386 -30.67 24.49 -26.21
C ILE A 386 -29.88 25.69 -25.72
N GLY A 387 -30.20 26.20 -24.53
CA GLY A 387 -29.48 27.23 -23.81
C GLY A 387 -28.66 26.63 -22.66
N VAL A 388 -27.40 26.98 -22.57
CA VAL A 388 -26.50 26.61 -21.46
C VAL A 388 -26.23 27.84 -20.61
N SER A 389 -26.73 27.86 -19.38
CA SER A 389 -26.58 29.00 -18.45
C SER A 389 -25.39 28.77 -17.51
N VAL A 390 -24.47 29.72 -17.47
CA VAL A 390 -23.26 29.66 -16.65
C VAL A 390 -22.96 31.04 -16.01
N PHE A 391 -22.33 31.04 -14.84
CA PHE A 391 -21.67 32.22 -14.31
C PHE A 391 -20.18 32.14 -14.73
N ASP A 392 -19.77 33.02 -15.66
CA ASP A 392 -18.37 33.14 -16.06
C ASP A 392 -17.58 33.82 -14.93
N THR A 393 -16.73 33.06 -14.25
CA THR A 393 -15.97 33.55 -13.10
C THR A 393 -14.81 34.48 -13.49
N ILE A 394 -14.44 34.54 -14.79
CA ILE A 394 -13.43 35.47 -15.31
C ILE A 394 -14.08 36.77 -15.69
N ALA A 395 -15.20 36.73 -16.45
CA ALA A 395 -15.95 37.91 -16.84
C ALA A 395 -16.74 38.54 -15.69
N GLY A 396 -17.06 37.74 -14.64
CA GLY A 396 -17.83 38.19 -13.49
C GLY A 396 -19.34 38.35 -13.74
N GLU A 397 -19.87 37.74 -14.80
CA GLU A 397 -21.27 37.88 -15.24
C GLU A 397 -21.91 36.53 -15.60
N ARG A 398 -23.25 36.54 -15.62
CA ARG A 398 -24.02 35.40 -16.12
C ARG A 398 -24.08 35.46 -17.63
N THR A 399 -23.72 34.32 -18.25
CA THR A 399 -23.74 34.15 -19.68
C THR A 399 -24.66 33.00 -20.05
N GLU A 400 -25.45 33.16 -21.09
CA GLU A 400 -26.23 32.09 -21.71
C GLU A 400 -25.76 31.88 -23.14
N VAL A 401 -25.43 30.61 -23.44
CA VAL A 401 -24.91 30.21 -24.77
C VAL A 401 -25.92 29.29 -25.43
N ALA A 402 -26.45 29.73 -26.60
CA ALA A 402 -27.33 28.89 -27.40
C ALA A 402 -26.49 27.92 -28.26
N VAL A 403 -26.82 26.63 -28.19
CA VAL A 403 -26.09 25.55 -28.86
C VAL A 403 -27.03 24.52 -29.47
N ASP A 404 -26.50 23.74 -30.45
CA ASP A 404 -27.21 22.64 -31.06
C ASP A 404 -26.98 21.31 -30.35
N LEU A 405 -25.84 21.19 -29.67
CA LEU A 405 -25.42 19.97 -28.98
C LEU A 405 -24.73 20.29 -27.65
N VAL A 406 -25.07 19.53 -26.62
CA VAL A 406 -24.36 19.55 -25.33
C VAL A 406 -23.72 18.19 -25.09
N VAL A 407 -22.42 18.20 -24.79
CA VAL A 407 -21.66 16.98 -24.48
C VAL A 407 -21.23 17.01 -23.02
N LEU A 408 -21.72 16.06 -22.27
CA LEU A 408 -21.41 15.89 -20.85
C LEU A 408 -20.12 15.06 -20.70
N ALA A 409 -19.06 15.68 -20.19
CA ALA A 409 -17.80 15.00 -19.89
C ALA A 409 -17.94 14.23 -18.56
N THR A 410 -18.52 13.03 -18.66
CA THR A 410 -18.82 12.17 -17.51
C THR A 410 -17.58 11.57 -16.88
N GLY A 411 -17.62 11.41 -15.55
CA GLY A 411 -16.54 10.82 -14.77
C GLY A 411 -16.36 9.31 -15.00
N MET A 412 -15.21 8.80 -14.54
CA MET A 412 -14.89 7.37 -14.45
C MET A 412 -15.20 6.83 -13.07
N LYS A 413 -15.90 5.71 -12.98
CA LYS A 413 -16.07 4.92 -11.75
C LYS A 413 -15.50 3.52 -11.92
N ALA A 414 -15.24 2.84 -10.81
CA ALA A 414 -14.79 1.45 -10.83
C ALA A 414 -15.81 0.58 -11.56
N SER A 415 -15.32 -0.42 -12.31
CA SER A 415 -16.18 -1.32 -13.05
C SER A 415 -16.98 -2.24 -12.12
N ARG A 416 -18.18 -2.65 -12.52
CA ARG A 416 -18.98 -3.67 -11.82
C ARG A 416 -18.22 -4.99 -11.70
N GLY A 417 -17.44 -5.36 -12.72
CA GLY A 417 -16.58 -6.53 -12.69
C GLY A 417 -15.59 -6.52 -11.53
N THR A 418 -15.06 -5.36 -11.12
CA THR A 418 -14.23 -5.25 -9.91
C THR A 418 -15.02 -5.57 -8.65
N THR A 419 -16.26 -5.08 -8.56
CA THR A 419 -17.14 -5.34 -7.40
C THR A 419 -17.55 -6.80 -7.30
N GLU A 420 -17.83 -7.45 -8.42
CA GLU A 420 -18.15 -8.88 -8.51
C GLU A 420 -16.95 -9.74 -8.08
N LEU A 421 -15.76 -9.45 -8.61
CA LEU A 421 -14.53 -10.14 -8.24
C LEU A 421 -14.10 -9.94 -6.79
N LYS A 422 -14.44 -8.81 -6.18
CA LYS A 422 -14.11 -8.50 -4.78
C LYS A 422 -14.48 -9.66 -3.85
N ASN A 423 -15.67 -10.22 -3.99
CA ASN A 423 -16.15 -11.29 -3.13
C ASN A 423 -15.54 -12.66 -3.51
N THR A 424 -15.42 -12.94 -4.81
CA THR A 424 -14.91 -14.23 -5.31
C THR A 424 -13.43 -14.39 -5.03
N ILE A 425 -12.64 -13.33 -5.23
CA ILE A 425 -11.18 -13.37 -5.05
C ILE A 425 -10.77 -12.87 -3.66
N GLY A 426 -11.65 -12.17 -2.93
CA GLY A 426 -11.34 -11.57 -1.65
C GLY A 426 -10.44 -10.32 -1.77
N LEU A 427 -10.73 -9.46 -2.76
CA LEU A 427 -10.02 -8.20 -2.96
C LEU A 427 -10.44 -7.13 -1.95
N VAL A 428 -9.51 -6.27 -1.59
CA VAL A 428 -9.81 -5.04 -0.84
C VAL A 428 -9.95 -3.89 -1.82
N THR A 429 -11.01 -3.11 -1.66
CA THR A 429 -11.28 -1.91 -2.46
C THR A 429 -11.36 -0.68 -1.57
N ASN A 430 -10.99 0.46 -2.11
CA ASN A 430 -11.18 1.74 -1.43
C ASN A 430 -12.67 2.13 -1.39
N LYS A 431 -12.99 3.25 -0.74
CA LYS A 431 -14.36 3.76 -0.61
C LYS A 431 -15.07 4.07 -1.95
N TYR A 432 -14.33 4.09 -3.05
CA TYR A 432 -14.83 4.33 -4.41
C TYR A 432 -14.91 3.04 -5.24
N ASN A 433 -14.70 1.87 -4.63
CA ASN A 433 -14.69 0.54 -5.23
C ASN A 433 -13.52 0.28 -6.22
N PHE A 434 -12.52 1.14 -6.32
CA PHE A 434 -11.29 0.78 -6.99
C PHE A 434 -10.47 -0.18 -6.13
N ILE A 435 -9.68 -1.06 -6.77
CA ILE A 435 -8.82 -2.00 -6.02
C ILE A 435 -7.80 -1.19 -5.22
N GLU A 436 -7.76 -1.46 -3.90
CA GLU A 436 -6.89 -0.74 -2.98
C GLU A 436 -5.43 -1.13 -3.15
N SER A 437 -4.56 -0.14 -3.23
CA SER A 437 -3.10 -0.29 -3.27
C SER A 437 -2.43 0.83 -2.48
N HIS A 438 -1.21 0.61 -2.02
CA HIS A 438 -0.43 1.68 -1.39
C HIS A 438 0.19 2.56 -2.47
N LEU A 439 -0.40 3.71 -2.73
CA LEU A 439 -0.08 4.56 -3.89
C LEU A 439 1.40 4.96 -4.02
N GLN A 440 2.10 5.16 -2.90
CA GLN A 440 3.49 5.61 -2.91
C GLN A 440 4.50 4.46 -2.97
N CYS A 441 4.31 3.41 -2.16
CA CYS A 441 5.32 2.36 -2.02
C CYS A 441 5.03 1.13 -2.89
N HIS A 442 3.76 0.79 -3.08
CA HIS A 442 3.32 -0.42 -3.77
C HIS A 442 2.10 -0.15 -4.67
N PRO A 443 2.21 0.77 -5.64
CA PRO A 443 1.06 1.29 -6.37
C PRO A 443 0.34 0.24 -7.24
N LEU A 444 0.98 -0.88 -7.54
CA LEU A 444 0.43 -1.93 -8.40
C LEU A 444 0.09 -3.22 -7.65
N ASP A 445 0.51 -3.33 -6.39
CA ASP A 445 0.23 -4.53 -5.59
C ASP A 445 -1.18 -4.43 -5.01
N SER A 446 -1.98 -5.47 -5.21
CA SER A 446 -3.21 -5.62 -4.43
C SER A 446 -2.88 -5.99 -2.98
N GLN A 447 -3.87 -6.06 -2.11
CA GLN A 447 -3.64 -6.54 -0.73
C GLN A 447 -3.40 -8.05 -0.63
N ARG A 448 -3.61 -8.77 -1.73
CA ARG A 448 -3.28 -10.20 -1.85
C ARG A 448 -1.96 -10.36 -2.58
N GLU A 449 -1.04 -11.08 -1.96
CA GLU A 449 0.27 -11.40 -2.54
C GLU A 449 0.09 -12.19 -3.84
N GLY A 450 0.96 -11.95 -4.84
CA GLY A 450 0.88 -12.58 -6.16
C GLY A 450 -0.22 -12.03 -7.08
N MET A 451 -0.96 -11.00 -6.65
CA MET A 451 -1.99 -10.34 -7.45
C MET A 451 -1.65 -8.88 -7.66
N PHE A 452 -1.64 -8.45 -8.91
CA PHE A 452 -1.25 -7.11 -9.33
C PHE A 452 -2.37 -6.42 -10.10
N THR A 453 -2.36 -5.10 -10.11
CA THR A 453 -3.39 -4.28 -10.75
C THR A 453 -2.81 -3.53 -11.95
N ALA A 454 -3.57 -3.45 -13.04
CA ALA A 454 -3.19 -2.73 -14.25
C ALA A 454 -4.35 -1.88 -14.77
N GLY A 455 -4.05 -0.65 -15.20
CA GLY A 455 -5.03 0.26 -15.76
C GLY A 455 -6.05 0.78 -14.76
N CYS A 456 -7.24 1.12 -15.25
CA CYS A 456 -8.24 1.87 -14.51
C CYS A 456 -8.94 1.11 -13.37
N CYS A 457 -8.65 -0.16 -13.15
CA CYS A 457 -9.24 -0.91 -12.04
C CYS A 457 -8.80 -0.40 -10.65
N ARG A 458 -7.69 0.36 -10.57
CA ARG A 458 -7.16 0.94 -9.33
C ARG A 458 -7.43 2.45 -9.18
N ALA A 459 -7.53 3.18 -10.28
CA ALA A 459 -7.82 4.62 -10.30
C ALA A 459 -8.08 5.08 -11.75
N PRO A 460 -8.77 6.19 -11.98
CA PRO A 460 -8.85 6.81 -13.30
C PRO A 460 -7.48 7.12 -13.89
N MET A 461 -7.26 6.79 -15.16
CA MET A 461 -6.05 7.11 -15.92
C MET A 461 -6.28 7.02 -17.42
N ASP A 462 -5.41 7.63 -18.22
CA ASP A 462 -5.43 7.56 -19.66
C ASP A 462 -4.86 6.23 -20.22
N VAL A 463 -4.87 6.11 -21.56
CA VAL A 463 -4.41 4.90 -22.26
C VAL A 463 -2.92 4.66 -22.05
N SER A 464 -2.08 5.71 -22.15
CA SER A 464 -0.63 5.59 -22.00
C SER A 464 -0.26 5.07 -20.61
N ARG A 465 -0.79 5.70 -19.56
CA ARG A 465 -0.55 5.24 -18.18
C ARG A 465 -1.16 3.87 -17.90
N SER A 466 -2.25 3.51 -18.56
CA SER A 466 -2.81 2.16 -18.46
C SER A 466 -1.85 1.11 -19.01
N ILE A 467 -1.19 1.39 -20.15
CA ILE A 467 -0.17 0.52 -20.76
C ILE A 467 1.09 0.46 -19.86
N GLU A 468 1.59 1.61 -19.40
CA GLU A 468 2.74 1.67 -18.49
C GLU A 468 2.52 0.85 -17.22
N SER A 469 1.33 1.00 -16.61
CA SER A 469 0.97 0.22 -15.42
C SER A 469 0.87 -1.28 -15.71
N ALA A 470 0.49 -1.67 -16.92
CA ALA A 470 0.40 -3.06 -17.33
C ALA A 470 1.80 -3.70 -17.42
N GLY A 471 2.76 -3.04 -18.08
CA GLY A 471 4.14 -3.48 -18.15
C GLY A 471 4.79 -3.59 -16.77
N ALA A 472 4.56 -2.59 -15.91
CA ALA A 472 5.06 -2.63 -14.55
C ALA A 472 4.42 -3.75 -13.69
N ALA A 473 3.12 -4.04 -13.86
CA ALA A 473 2.44 -5.16 -13.21
C ALA A 473 2.96 -6.51 -13.73
N ALA A 474 3.20 -6.63 -15.04
CA ALA A 474 3.81 -7.80 -15.65
C ALA A 474 5.20 -8.08 -15.06
N ALA A 475 6.06 -7.07 -14.96
CA ALA A 475 7.39 -7.21 -14.35
C ALA A 475 7.34 -7.68 -12.89
N LYS A 476 6.38 -7.18 -12.10
CA LYS A 476 6.17 -7.66 -10.72
C LYS A 476 5.69 -9.12 -10.65
N ALA A 477 4.85 -9.53 -11.58
CA ALA A 477 4.32 -10.89 -11.65
C ALA A 477 5.41 -11.93 -11.87
N LEU A 478 6.51 -11.59 -12.58
CA LEU A 478 7.62 -12.50 -12.89
C LEU A 478 8.25 -13.13 -11.64
N ARG A 479 8.15 -12.48 -10.49
CA ARG A 479 8.61 -13.05 -9.20
C ARG A 479 7.92 -14.38 -8.86
N TYR A 480 6.68 -14.55 -9.32
CA TYR A 480 5.83 -15.72 -9.04
C TYR A 480 5.70 -16.67 -10.23
N LEU A 481 6.29 -16.31 -11.39
CA LEU A 481 6.28 -17.11 -12.61
C LEU A 481 7.61 -17.85 -12.78
N GLN A 482 8.03 -18.55 -11.72
CA GLN A 482 9.23 -19.34 -11.63
C GLN A 482 8.85 -20.81 -11.42
N ASP A 483 9.82 -21.73 -11.48
CA ASP A 483 9.60 -23.14 -11.14
C ASP A 483 9.43 -23.32 -9.62
N GLU A 484 10.06 -22.43 -8.86
CA GLU A 484 10.05 -22.44 -7.39
C GLU A 484 10.02 -21.02 -6.84
N ILE A 485 9.35 -20.83 -5.72
CA ILE A 485 9.30 -19.57 -4.97
C ILE A 485 9.87 -19.77 -3.59
N THR A 486 10.82 -18.92 -3.21
CA THR A 486 11.35 -18.87 -1.84
C THR A 486 10.48 -17.94 -0.98
N VAL A 487 9.92 -18.48 0.09
CA VAL A 487 9.05 -17.77 1.04
C VAL A 487 9.86 -17.35 2.26
N SER A 488 9.64 -16.13 2.74
CA SER A 488 10.20 -15.68 4.03
C SER A 488 9.68 -16.59 5.15
N PRO A 489 10.56 -17.09 6.02
CA PRO A 489 10.15 -17.96 7.11
C PRO A 489 9.57 -17.21 8.30
N ASP A 490 9.55 -15.87 8.30
CA ASP A 490 9.07 -15.02 9.39
C ASP A 490 7.53 -14.85 9.40
N TYR A 491 6.80 -15.90 9.01
CA TYR A 491 5.33 -15.91 9.10
C TYR A 491 4.86 -16.27 10.53
N PRO A 492 3.59 -15.93 10.87
CA PRO A 492 3.06 -16.18 12.21
C PRO A 492 3.03 -17.65 12.59
N VAL A 493 3.46 -17.95 13.80
CA VAL A 493 3.32 -19.25 14.44
C VAL A 493 2.24 -19.17 15.51
N VAL A 494 1.38 -20.20 15.56
CA VAL A 494 0.24 -20.27 16.49
C VAL A 494 0.54 -21.29 17.58
N ASP A 495 0.52 -20.85 18.84
CA ASP A 495 0.52 -21.73 19.99
C ASP A 495 -0.91 -22.25 20.22
N ILE A 496 -1.14 -23.49 19.79
CA ILE A 496 -2.46 -24.13 19.89
C ILE A 496 -2.92 -24.37 21.32
N LEU A 497 -1.99 -24.41 22.30
CA LEU A 497 -2.33 -24.60 23.71
C LEU A 497 -2.94 -23.34 24.33
N LYS A 498 -2.57 -22.17 23.80
CA LYS A 498 -3.12 -20.87 24.20
C LYS A 498 -4.32 -20.43 23.37
N CYS A 499 -4.58 -21.06 22.21
CA CYS A 499 -5.58 -20.63 21.26
C CYS A 499 -7.01 -21.00 21.69
N ASP A 500 -7.88 -20.00 21.85
CA ASP A 500 -9.31 -20.18 22.15
C ASP A 500 -10.21 -20.32 20.92
N ARG A 501 -9.63 -20.30 19.72
CA ARG A 501 -10.34 -20.42 18.43
C ARG A 501 -11.33 -19.29 18.12
N CYS A 502 -11.09 -18.08 18.63
CA CYS A 502 -11.97 -16.90 18.46
C CYS A 502 -12.04 -16.33 17.04
N LYS A 503 -11.18 -16.79 16.10
CA LYS A 503 -11.13 -16.43 14.67
C LYS A 503 -10.71 -14.98 14.36
N ARG A 504 -10.43 -14.11 15.31
CA ARG A 504 -10.01 -12.70 15.09
C ARG A 504 -8.80 -12.59 14.17
N CYS A 505 -7.85 -13.51 14.26
CA CYS A 505 -6.66 -13.53 13.39
C CYS A 505 -7.00 -13.67 11.90
N MET A 506 -8.10 -14.32 11.54
CA MET A 506 -8.59 -14.43 10.16
C MET A 506 -9.37 -13.18 9.75
N GLU A 507 -10.26 -12.69 10.62
CA GLU A 507 -11.13 -11.55 10.34
C GLU A 507 -10.31 -10.28 10.06
N GLU A 508 -9.28 -10.02 10.89
CA GLU A 508 -8.43 -8.85 10.79
C GLU A 508 -7.22 -9.03 9.86
N CYS A 509 -7.03 -10.21 9.25
CA CYS A 509 -5.93 -10.44 8.33
C CYS A 509 -6.17 -9.74 6.97
N PRO A 510 -5.38 -8.70 6.60
CA PRO A 510 -5.60 -7.98 5.34
C PRO A 510 -5.30 -8.84 4.10
N SER A 511 -4.38 -9.81 4.21
CA SER A 511 -3.99 -10.70 3.12
C SER A 511 -4.77 -12.02 3.07
N LYS A 512 -5.72 -12.22 4.01
CA LYS A 512 -6.53 -13.45 4.11
C LYS A 512 -5.68 -14.73 4.14
N ALA A 513 -4.61 -14.70 4.93
CA ALA A 513 -3.62 -15.78 5.03
C ALA A 513 -4.03 -16.89 6.00
N TYR A 514 -5.20 -16.84 6.62
CA TYR A 514 -5.66 -17.84 7.58
C TYR A 514 -6.76 -18.73 7.01
N SER A 515 -6.66 -20.01 7.32
CA SER A 515 -7.71 -21.02 7.25
C SER A 515 -7.82 -21.72 8.60
N PHE A 516 -8.76 -22.65 8.75
CA PHE A 516 -8.92 -23.43 9.98
C PHE A 516 -8.82 -24.93 9.65
N ASP A 517 -8.23 -25.68 10.57
CA ASP A 517 -8.26 -27.13 10.52
C ASP A 517 -9.65 -27.65 10.95
N GLU A 518 -9.84 -28.99 10.89
CA GLU A 518 -11.08 -29.68 11.29
C GLU A 518 -11.46 -29.45 12.74
N LYS A 519 -10.47 -29.13 13.60
CA LYS A 519 -10.66 -28.84 15.02
C LYS A 519 -10.90 -27.34 15.29
N GLY A 520 -10.88 -26.50 14.26
CA GLY A 520 -11.09 -25.07 14.34
C GLY A 520 -9.87 -24.25 14.76
N PHE A 521 -8.65 -24.83 14.74
CA PHE A 521 -7.43 -24.08 14.97
C PHE A 521 -6.95 -23.36 13.72
N PRO A 522 -6.40 -22.14 13.85
CA PRO A 522 -5.93 -21.36 12.72
C PRO A 522 -4.67 -21.97 12.08
N LYS A 523 -4.71 -22.12 10.77
CA LYS A 523 -3.61 -22.55 9.92
C LYS A 523 -3.18 -21.40 9.03
N VAL A 524 -1.89 -21.06 9.06
CA VAL A 524 -1.32 -19.94 8.30
C VAL A 524 -0.85 -20.43 6.92
N ASP A 525 -1.26 -19.72 5.88
CA ASP A 525 -0.70 -19.85 4.55
C ASP A 525 0.47 -18.85 4.41
N SER A 526 1.69 -19.37 4.45
CA SER A 526 2.92 -18.56 4.43
C SER A 526 3.10 -17.78 3.12
N LEU A 527 2.57 -18.28 2.01
CA LEU A 527 2.61 -17.62 0.70
C LEU A 527 1.70 -16.40 0.62
N LYS A 528 0.56 -16.42 1.32
CA LYS A 528 -0.36 -15.28 1.41
C LYS A 528 0.07 -14.27 2.45
N CYS A 529 0.91 -14.67 3.41
CA CYS A 529 1.27 -13.87 4.55
C CYS A 529 2.24 -12.74 4.16
N ARG A 530 1.88 -11.49 4.50
CA ARG A 530 2.74 -10.30 4.29
C ARG A 530 3.55 -9.93 5.54
N VAL A 531 3.63 -10.79 6.52
CA VAL A 531 4.42 -10.62 7.77
C VAL A 531 4.15 -9.28 8.48
N CYS A 532 2.92 -8.79 8.42
CA CYS A 532 2.54 -7.51 9.06
C CYS A 532 2.38 -7.61 10.58
N GLY A 533 2.15 -8.81 11.13
CA GLY A 533 1.94 -9.05 12.56
C GLY A 533 0.58 -8.61 13.11
N ILE A 534 -0.35 -8.10 12.29
CA ILE A 534 -1.69 -7.68 12.76
C ILE A 534 -2.39 -8.78 13.55
N CYS A 535 -2.26 -10.04 13.11
CA CYS A 535 -2.81 -11.21 13.81
C CYS A 535 -2.22 -11.43 15.21
N MET A 536 -0.93 -11.10 15.42
CA MET A 536 -0.31 -11.11 16.75
C MET A 536 -0.97 -10.09 17.67
N GLY A 537 -1.18 -8.86 17.15
CA GLY A 537 -1.92 -7.82 17.89
C GLY A 537 -3.39 -8.17 18.11
N SER A 538 -4.02 -8.94 17.22
CA SER A 538 -5.43 -9.36 17.31
C SER A 538 -5.69 -10.43 18.36
N CYS A 539 -4.65 -11.22 18.73
CA CYS A 539 -4.83 -12.38 19.59
C CYS A 539 -4.92 -11.95 21.07
N PRO A 540 -6.09 -12.07 21.73
CA PRO A 540 -6.26 -11.61 23.11
C PRO A 540 -5.46 -12.43 24.12
N LEU A 541 -5.07 -13.66 23.74
CA LEU A 541 -4.34 -14.60 24.61
C LEU A 541 -2.84 -14.69 24.29
N GLY A 542 -2.34 -13.84 23.36
CA GLY A 542 -0.93 -13.88 22.96
C GLY A 542 -0.50 -15.22 22.32
N ALA A 543 -1.45 -15.97 21.74
CA ALA A 543 -1.18 -17.26 21.13
C ALA A 543 -0.48 -17.18 19.76
N ILE A 544 -0.29 -15.98 19.20
CA ILE A 544 0.33 -15.77 17.88
C ILE A 544 1.58 -14.94 18.03
N SER A 545 2.67 -15.43 17.46
CA SER A 545 3.98 -14.76 17.42
C SER A 545 4.53 -14.76 15.99
N LEU A 546 5.28 -13.71 15.62
CA LEU A 546 6.13 -13.73 14.43
C LEU A 546 7.48 -14.41 14.73
N GLY A 547 8.16 -14.91 13.71
CA GLY A 547 9.46 -15.54 13.88
C GLY A 547 10.53 -14.59 14.42
N GLU A 548 10.57 -13.35 13.90
CA GLU A 548 11.53 -12.31 14.34
C GLU A 548 11.04 -11.49 15.55
N LEU A 549 9.75 -11.56 15.89
CA LEU A 549 9.16 -10.81 16.98
C LEU A 549 8.07 -11.65 17.67
N SER A 550 8.44 -12.36 18.72
CA SER A 550 7.49 -13.16 19.49
C SER A 550 6.98 -12.44 20.73
N ILE A 551 5.84 -12.91 21.27
CA ILE A 551 5.33 -12.43 22.56
C ILE A 551 6.35 -12.69 23.67
N GLU A 552 7.05 -13.84 23.63
CA GLU A 552 8.10 -14.18 24.60
C GLU A 552 9.29 -13.23 24.53
N GLN A 553 9.71 -12.84 23.31
CA GLN A 553 10.76 -11.83 23.12
C GLN A 553 10.34 -10.49 23.69
N LEU A 554 9.12 -10.04 23.40
CA LEU A 554 8.60 -8.76 23.93
C LEU A 554 8.50 -8.78 25.45
N SER A 555 7.97 -9.84 26.05
CA SER A 555 7.89 -9.98 27.51
C SER A 555 9.27 -10.01 28.15
N GLY A 556 10.22 -10.79 27.59
CA GLY A 556 11.61 -10.82 28.06
C GLY A 556 12.32 -9.46 27.96
N MET A 557 12.04 -8.68 26.88
CA MET A 557 12.55 -7.30 26.77
C MET A 557 12.04 -6.42 27.91
N LEU A 558 10.79 -6.61 28.34
CA LEU A 558 10.20 -5.86 29.47
C LEU A 558 10.78 -6.29 30.82
N ASP A 559 11.17 -7.56 31.00
CA ASP A 559 11.77 -8.07 32.24
C ASP A 559 13.11 -7.41 32.59
N VAL A 560 13.87 -6.97 31.57
CA VAL A 560 15.16 -6.33 31.73
C VAL A 560 15.12 -4.80 31.74
N LEU A 561 13.93 -4.21 31.63
CA LEU A 561 13.76 -2.80 31.95
C LEU A 561 14.02 -2.58 33.44
N ASP A 562 15.31 -2.48 33.76
CA ASP A 562 15.87 -2.51 35.10
C ASP A 562 15.30 -1.37 35.97
N LYS A 563 15.17 -1.67 37.26
CA LYS A 563 14.85 -0.70 38.34
C LYS A 563 15.77 0.53 38.29
N SER A 564 17.03 0.40 37.83
CA SER A 564 17.95 1.51 37.66
C SER A 564 17.51 2.48 36.55
N TYR A 565 16.91 1.98 35.44
CA TYR A 565 16.36 2.83 34.39
C TYR A 565 15.01 3.42 34.78
N LEU A 566 14.16 2.64 35.46
CA LEU A 566 12.89 3.08 36.02
C LEU A 566 13.06 3.91 37.32
N GLY A 567 14.26 3.93 37.93
CA GLY A 567 14.52 4.57 39.22
C GLY A 567 14.58 6.09 39.23
N ASP A 568 14.72 6.75 38.09
CA ASP A 568 14.87 8.20 37.99
C ASP A 568 13.55 8.95 38.18
N ASP A 569 13.67 10.26 38.45
CA ASP A 569 12.52 11.17 38.57
C ASP A 569 11.86 11.49 37.22
N GLU A 570 12.54 11.22 36.11
CA GLU A 570 12.00 11.39 34.76
C GLU A 570 11.08 10.22 34.35
N PRO A 571 9.96 10.48 33.66
CA PRO A 571 9.07 9.42 33.20
C PRO A 571 9.72 8.57 32.12
N VAL A 572 9.46 7.25 32.13
CA VAL A 572 9.94 6.29 31.14
C VAL A 572 8.84 5.95 30.17
N ILE A 573 9.10 6.10 28.86
CA ILE A 573 8.19 5.79 27.78
C ILE A 573 8.71 4.58 27.00
N LEU A 574 7.86 3.58 26.81
CA LEU A 574 8.09 2.50 25.87
C LEU A 574 7.40 2.83 24.55
N GLY A 575 8.18 3.00 23.48
CA GLY A 575 7.69 3.36 22.16
C GLY A 575 7.67 2.18 21.19
N PHE A 576 6.49 1.71 20.76
CA PHE A 576 6.34 0.74 19.66
C PHE A 576 6.23 1.51 18.34
N LEU A 577 7.28 1.47 17.53
CA LEU A 577 7.39 2.26 16.31
C LEU A 577 7.23 1.39 15.07
N CYS A 578 6.27 1.74 14.20
CA CYS A 578 6.09 1.07 12.91
C CYS A 578 7.37 1.17 12.06
N LYS A 579 7.87 0.02 11.59
CA LYS A 579 9.08 -0.11 10.76
C LYS A 579 9.06 0.78 9.51
N ASN A 580 7.88 0.97 8.92
CA ASN A 580 7.76 1.65 7.62
C ASN A 580 7.80 3.17 7.75
N ASP A 581 7.29 3.75 8.84
CA ASP A 581 7.14 5.19 9.02
C ASP A 581 7.77 5.69 10.33
N ALA A 582 7.12 5.49 11.48
CA ALA A 582 7.56 6.11 12.74
C ALA A 582 8.99 5.75 13.16
N TYR A 583 9.45 4.52 12.91
CA TYR A 583 10.84 4.13 13.18
C TYR A 583 11.82 4.84 12.25
N ARG A 584 11.42 5.08 10.99
CA ARG A 584 12.21 5.85 10.03
C ARG A 584 12.29 7.32 10.43
N ALA A 585 11.16 7.91 10.86
CA ALA A 585 11.16 9.27 11.38
C ALA A 585 12.06 9.42 12.60
N ALA A 586 12.13 8.42 13.49
CA ALA A 586 13.07 8.38 14.61
C ALA A 586 14.53 8.34 14.15
N ASP A 587 14.84 7.53 13.13
CA ASP A 587 16.18 7.46 12.54
C ASP A 587 16.57 8.79 11.88
N ASP A 588 15.67 9.40 11.12
CA ASP A 588 15.88 10.66 10.43
C ASP A 588 16.01 11.83 11.42
N ALA A 589 15.31 11.80 12.56
CA ALA A 589 15.53 12.74 13.65
C ALA A 589 16.99 12.70 14.14
N GLY A 590 17.53 11.49 14.33
CA GLY A 590 18.94 11.32 14.67
C GLY A 590 19.89 11.79 13.56
N LEU A 591 19.60 11.45 12.29
CA LEU A 591 20.42 11.88 11.15
C LEU A 591 20.48 13.40 10.99
N LYS A 592 19.36 14.08 11.22
CA LYS A 592 19.25 15.55 11.19
C LYS A 592 19.72 16.23 12.48
N GLY A 593 20.10 15.48 13.53
CA GLY A 593 20.49 16.02 14.83
C GLY A 593 19.33 16.67 15.61
N ILE A 594 18.09 16.28 15.33
CA ILE A 594 16.90 16.75 16.03
C ILE A 594 16.85 16.08 17.40
N ARG A 595 16.82 16.92 18.44
CA ARG A 595 16.85 16.47 19.82
C ARG A 595 15.47 16.27 20.40
N TYR A 596 15.28 15.19 21.13
CA TYR A 596 14.09 14.88 21.90
C TYR A 596 14.47 14.24 23.25
N PRO A 597 13.58 14.14 24.24
CA PRO A 597 13.88 13.52 25.52
C PRO A 597 14.39 12.08 25.38
N SER A 598 15.42 11.72 26.15
CA SER A 598 16.04 10.38 26.11
C SER A 598 15.21 9.29 26.80
N ASN A 599 14.14 9.68 27.45
CA ASN A 599 13.25 8.83 28.27
C ASN A 599 12.44 7.80 27.46
N MET A 600 12.41 7.94 26.13
CA MET A 600 11.71 6.98 25.27
C MET A 600 12.66 5.90 24.78
N ILE A 601 12.30 4.65 25.07
CA ILE A 601 12.94 3.44 24.55
C ILE A 601 12.09 2.92 23.39
N SER A 602 12.68 2.75 22.22
CA SER A 602 11.98 2.31 21.02
C SER A 602 12.10 0.82 20.75
N ILE A 603 10.98 0.19 20.44
CA ILE A 603 10.89 -1.16 19.88
C ILE A 603 10.34 -1.04 18.47
N MET A 604 11.09 -1.54 17.49
CA MET A 604 10.63 -1.61 16.11
C MET A 604 9.63 -2.75 15.95
N VAL A 605 8.45 -2.44 15.39
CA VAL A 605 7.41 -3.42 15.05
C VAL A 605 7.12 -3.40 13.55
N PRO A 606 6.76 -4.53 12.91
CA PRO A 606 6.47 -4.56 11.47
C PRO A 606 5.34 -3.59 11.08
N CYS A 607 4.32 -3.52 11.91
CA CYS A 607 3.19 -2.61 11.80
C CYS A 607 2.71 -2.23 13.20
N SER A 608 2.18 -1.02 13.40
CA SER A 608 1.55 -0.63 14.68
C SER A 608 0.43 -1.60 15.08
N GLY A 609 -0.30 -2.16 14.12
CA GLY A 609 -1.31 -3.20 14.35
C GLY A 609 -0.76 -4.54 14.88
N ALA A 610 0.57 -4.74 14.93
CA ALA A 610 1.19 -5.92 15.54
C ALA A 610 1.26 -5.83 17.07
N VAL A 611 1.11 -4.63 17.64
CA VAL A 611 1.21 -4.41 19.08
C VAL A 611 0.02 -5.07 19.79
N ASN A 612 0.35 -6.02 20.66
CA ASN A 612 -0.64 -6.77 21.42
C ASN A 612 -1.03 -6.02 22.70
N SER A 613 -2.32 -5.98 23.01
CA SER A 613 -2.85 -5.32 24.22
C SER A 613 -2.28 -5.89 25.52
N MET A 614 -1.96 -7.20 25.57
CA MET A 614 -1.32 -7.82 26.75
C MET A 614 0.06 -7.22 27.00
N ILE A 615 0.87 -7.03 25.97
CA ILE A 615 2.22 -6.46 26.10
C ILE A 615 2.15 -5.00 26.56
N VAL A 616 1.16 -4.23 26.09
CA VAL A 616 0.92 -2.85 26.58
C VAL A 616 0.55 -2.87 28.07
N SER A 617 -0.37 -3.73 28.45
CA SER A 617 -0.77 -3.89 29.87
C SER A 617 0.38 -4.39 30.74
N GLU A 618 1.19 -5.33 30.23
CA GLU A 618 2.38 -5.84 30.93
C GLU A 618 3.43 -4.73 31.14
N ALA A 619 3.67 -3.88 30.13
CA ALA A 619 4.58 -2.74 30.28
C ALA A 619 4.13 -1.79 31.39
N ILE A 620 2.84 -1.44 31.44
CA ILE A 620 2.28 -0.61 32.52
C ILE A 620 2.39 -1.32 33.86
N SER A 621 2.08 -2.61 33.93
CA SER A 621 2.16 -3.39 35.20
C SER A 621 3.59 -3.49 35.74
N LYS A 622 4.60 -3.46 34.86
CA LYS A 622 6.03 -3.44 35.23
C LYS A 622 6.56 -2.06 35.59
N GLY A 623 5.69 -1.04 35.63
CA GLY A 623 6.02 0.31 36.09
C GLY A 623 6.53 1.27 35.02
N VAL A 624 6.37 0.96 33.74
CA VAL A 624 6.59 1.93 32.65
C VAL A 624 5.57 3.06 32.79
N ASP A 625 6.01 4.31 32.78
CA ASP A 625 5.14 5.48 33.01
C ASP A 625 4.21 5.77 31.85
N GLY A 626 4.65 5.46 30.60
CA GLY A 626 3.84 5.66 29.41
C GLY A 626 4.17 4.69 28.28
N VAL A 627 3.17 4.29 27.50
CA VAL A 627 3.34 3.49 26.30
C VAL A 627 2.88 4.31 25.09
N LEU A 628 3.79 4.51 24.13
CA LEU A 628 3.52 5.18 22.86
C LEU A 628 3.47 4.14 21.73
N ILE A 629 2.36 4.07 21.01
CA ILE A 629 2.30 3.33 19.74
C ILE A 629 2.31 4.35 18.61
N ALA A 630 3.36 4.36 17.77
CA ALA A 630 3.45 5.25 16.64
C ALA A 630 3.33 4.47 15.32
N GLY A 631 2.33 4.83 14.54
CA GLY A 631 1.99 4.18 13.26
C GLY A 631 1.91 5.15 12.09
N CYS A 632 1.74 4.59 10.91
CA CYS A 632 1.50 5.36 9.69
C CYS A 632 0.23 6.21 9.80
N PRO A 633 0.14 7.37 9.11
CA PRO A 633 -1.14 8.03 8.88
C PRO A 633 -2.16 7.10 8.24
N ASP A 634 -3.45 7.23 8.59
CA ASP A 634 -4.50 6.28 8.16
C ASP A 634 -4.56 6.12 6.63
N SER A 635 -4.39 7.22 5.88
CA SER A 635 -4.39 7.20 4.41
C SER A 635 -3.12 6.61 3.78
N GLN A 636 -2.08 6.34 4.58
CA GLN A 636 -0.76 5.89 4.13
C GLN A 636 -0.34 4.57 4.79
N CYS A 637 -1.26 3.88 5.45
CA CYS A 637 -0.94 2.63 6.13
C CYS A 637 -0.60 1.52 5.12
N HIS A 638 0.61 0.97 5.17
CA HIS A 638 1.11 -0.07 4.26
C HIS A 638 0.25 -1.34 4.24
N TYR A 639 -0.46 -1.60 5.33
CA TYR A 639 -1.36 -2.74 5.49
C TYR A 639 -2.83 -2.28 5.63
N ILE A 640 -3.14 -1.09 5.12
CA ILE A 640 -4.45 -0.43 5.05
C ILE A 640 -5.07 -0.16 6.42
N GLN A 641 -5.28 -1.17 7.24
CA GLN A 641 -6.04 -1.07 8.50
C GLN A 641 -5.18 -1.19 9.76
N GLY A 642 -3.84 -1.36 9.62
CA GLY A 642 -2.97 -1.61 10.78
C GLY A 642 -2.99 -0.50 11.82
N SER A 643 -2.92 0.77 11.40
CA SER A 643 -3.00 1.93 12.30
C SER A 643 -4.39 2.08 12.93
N ALA A 644 -5.45 1.87 12.17
CA ALA A 644 -6.83 1.93 12.69
C ALA A 644 -7.08 0.85 13.75
N LEU A 645 -6.66 -0.39 13.50
CA LEU A 645 -6.76 -1.48 14.48
C LEU A 645 -5.92 -1.23 15.75
N ALA A 646 -4.73 -0.66 15.60
CA ALA A 646 -3.90 -0.27 16.75
C ALA A 646 -4.61 0.78 17.63
N LYS A 647 -5.22 1.80 17.02
CA LYS A 647 -6.01 2.84 17.73
C LYS A 647 -7.17 2.21 18.49
N THR A 648 -7.95 1.35 17.86
CA THR A 648 -9.10 0.69 18.49
C THR A 648 -8.66 -0.14 19.70
N ARG A 649 -7.62 -0.97 19.56
CA ARG A 649 -7.10 -1.81 20.64
C ARG A 649 -6.52 -0.99 21.78
N LEU A 650 -5.85 0.12 21.47
CA LEU A 650 -5.30 1.00 22.48
C LEU A 650 -6.41 1.72 23.27
N ALA A 651 -7.51 2.10 22.61
CA ALA A 651 -8.68 2.63 23.29
C ALA A 651 -9.30 1.62 24.28
N ASP A 652 -9.32 0.33 23.91
CA ASP A 652 -9.77 -0.73 24.82
C ASP A 652 -8.84 -0.88 26.05
N VAL A 653 -7.51 -0.76 25.84
CA VAL A 653 -6.55 -0.77 26.95
C VAL A 653 -6.73 0.47 27.83
N SER A 654 -6.89 1.64 27.24
CA SER A 654 -7.12 2.91 27.93
C SER A 654 -8.37 2.83 28.84
N ASN A 655 -9.47 2.26 28.34
CA ASN A 655 -10.68 2.05 29.13
C ASN A 655 -10.44 1.09 30.32
N LYS A 656 -9.71 0.00 30.12
CA LYS A 656 -9.37 -0.93 31.19
C LYS A 656 -8.48 -0.30 32.27
N LEU A 657 -7.52 0.56 31.87
CA LEU A 657 -6.69 1.30 32.84
C LEU A 657 -7.56 2.20 33.71
N LYS A 658 -8.53 2.89 33.10
CA LYS A 658 -9.49 3.72 33.82
C LYS A 658 -10.30 2.91 34.85
N ASP A 659 -10.76 1.72 34.47
CA ASP A 659 -11.47 0.82 35.38
C ASP A 659 -10.59 0.34 36.57
N MET A 660 -9.26 0.35 36.37
CA MET A 660 -8.26 0.01 37.39
C MET A 660 -7.75 1.23 38.18
N TYR A 661 -8.34 2.42 37.97
CA TYR A 661 -7.92 3.68 38.56
C TYR A 661 -6.48 4.09 38.16
N ILE A 662 -6.05 3.72 36.97
CA ILE A 662 -4.79 4.15 36.36
C ILE A 662 -5.15 5.15 35.24
N GLU A 663 -4.36 6.22 35.14
CA GLU A 663 -4.61 7.28 34.15
C GLU A 663 -4.57 6.70 32.71
N PRO A 664 -5.66 6.82 31.95
CA PRO A 664 -5.75 6.30 30.58
C PRO A 664 -4.77 6.97 29.61
N GLU A 665 -4.32 8.20 29.89
CA GLU A 665 -3.34 8.96 29.13
C GLU A 665 -1.94 8.32 29.14
N ARG A 666 -1.69 7.34 30.03
CA ARG A 666 -0.44 6.54 30.02
C ARG A 666 -0.29 5.65 28.79
N VAL A 667 -1.32 5.54 27.96
CA VAL A 667 -1.25 4.88 26.67
C VAL A 667 -1.66 5.84 25.56
N ARG A 668 -0.78 6.08 24.58
CA ARG A 668 -0.99 7.09 23.53
C ARG A 668 -0.73 6.50 22.14
N PHE A 669 -1.57 6.85 21.16
CA PHE A 669 -1.30 6.58 19.74
C PHE A 669 -0.87 7.87 19.03
N ALA A 670 0.17 7.79 18.18
CA ALA A 670 0.60 8.88 17.33
C ALA A 670 0.65 8.45 15.85
N SER A 671 0.09 9.29 14.99
CA SER A 671 0.24 9.16 13.53
C SER A 671 1.44 9.95 13.07
N ILE A 672 2.50 9.26 12.62
CA ILE A 672 3.77 9.86 12.21
C ILE A 672 4.19 9.25 10.89
N SER A 673 4.34 10.08 9.85
CA SER A 673 4.89 9.68 8.56
C SER A 673 6.43 9.61 8.63
N ARG A 674 7.03 8.86 7.72
CA ARG A 674 8.49 8.68 7.64
C ARG A 674 9.27 9.98 7.40
N ASP A 675 8.63 10.96 6.80
CA ASP A 675 9.17 12.28 6.45
C ASP A 675 8.84 13.37 7.50
N GLU A 676 8.34 12.97 8.68
CA GLU A 676 7.98 13.88 9.79
C GLU A 676 8.89 13.69 11.04
N PRO A 677 10.24 13.79 10.94
CA PRO A 677 11.12 13.62 12.11
C PRO A 677 10.95 14.72 13.16
N GLU A 678 10.58 15.94 12.75
CA GLU A 678 10.28 17.06 13.66
C GLU A 678 9.06 16.75 14.52
N LYS A 679 7.98 16.27 13.89
CA LYS A 679 6.73 15.86 14.57
C LYS A 679 6.96 14.67 15.51
N PHE A 680 7.82 13.73 15.12
CA PHE A 680 8.24 12.64 16.00
C PHE A 680 8.87 13.18 17.30
N ALA A 681 9.84 14.10 17.18
CA ALA A 681 10.52 14.69 18.33
C ALA A 681 9.56 15.51 19.20
N GLU A 682 8.64 16.29 18.59
CA GLU A 682 7.63 17.08 19.28
C GLU A 682 6.64 16.19 20.05
N THR A 683 6.14 15.13 19.41
CA THR A 683 5.23 14.15 20.04
C THR A 683 5.84 13.58 21.33
N ILE A 684 7.14 13.27 21.32
CA ILE A 684 7.81 12.74 22.52
C ILE A 684 7.95 13.81 23.59
N LYS A 685 8.30 15.05 23.23
CA LYS A 685 8.39 16.17 24.17
C LYS A 685 7.03 16.42 24.86
N GLU A 686 5.97 16.52 24.08
CA GLU A 686 4.62 16.70 24.59
C GLU A 686 4.22 15.57 25.55
N TYR A 687 4.50 14.33 25.15
CA TYR A 687 4.09 13.16 25.94
C TYR A 687 4.88 13.05 27.25
N VAL A 688 6.17 13.39 27.26
CA VAL A 688 6.97 13.50 28.49
C VAL A 688 6.38 14.54 29.45
N GLU A 689 6.02 15.73 28.96
CA GLU A 689 5.42 16.79 29.78
C GLU A 689 4.02 16.41 30.32
N GLU A 690 3.25 15.66 29.55
CA GLU A 690 1.97 15.11 30.00
C GLU A 690 2.19 14.09 31.14
N LEU A 691 3.10 13.14 30.96
CA LEU A 691 3.41 12.14 31.98
C LEU A 691 4.00 12.74 33.24
N LYS A 692 4.78 13.83 33.16
CA LYS A 692 5.25 14.57 34.34
C LYS A 692 4.10 15.14 35.19
N LYS A 693 3.03 15.60 34.54
CA LYS A 693 1.84 16.10 35.24
C LYS A 693 1.04 14.98 35.91
N LEU A 694 1.01 13.79 35.28
CA LEU A 694 0.36 12.60 35.87
C LEU A 694 1.16 12.01 37.05
N GLY A 695 2.48 12.27 37.09
CA GLY A 695 3.37 11.65 38.05
C GLY A 695 3.78 10.23 37.66
N LYS A 696 4.54 9.58 38.53
CA LYS A 696 5.03 8.21 38.32
C LYS A 696 3.87 7.22 38.22
N ASN A 697 4.08 6.17 37.44
CA ASN A 697 3.12 5.06 37.39
C ASN A 697 2.91 4.48 38.79
N PRO A 698 1.68 4.42 39.28
CA PRO A 698 1.40 3.92 40.65
C PRO A 698 1.87 2.48 40.87
N LEU A 699 2.00 1.66 39.82
CA LEU A 699 2.50 0.28 39.92
C LEU A 699 4.04 0.18 39.99
N ARG A 700 4.77 1.29 39.81
CA ARG A 700 6.22 1.34 39.87
C ARG A 700 6.79 1.19 41.28
N ILE A 701 5.96 1.33 42.30
CA ILE A 701 6.36 1.40 43.71
C ILE A 701 6.37 0.02 44.36
N ILE A 702 5.86 -0.98 43.69
CA ILE A 702 5.79 -2.36 44.17
C ILE A 702 6.90 -3.20 43.54
#